data_0768685fc9eab328f0805834e802a970
#
_entry.id   0768685fc9eab328f0805834e802a970
#
_cell.length_a   1.000
_cell.length_b   1.000
_cell.length_c   1.000
_cell.angle_alpha   90.00
_cell.angle_beta   90.00
_cell.angle_gamma   90.00
#
_symmetry.space_group_name_H-M   'P 1'
#
loop_
_entity.id
_entity.type
_entity.pdbx_description
1 polymer ?
#
loop_
_entity_poly.entity_id
_entity_poly.type
_entity_poly.pdbx_seq_one_letter_code
_entity_poly.pdbx_strand_id
1 'polypeptide(L)'
;MKKTNILKYSLHTTAILAAIYGGSALAANASGYASTNGNTTGGAGGDVVYATTGTQIHQALCNRASSDTPIIIQVEGTINHGNTSKVSGDSCNTGPDLIELKEISNVSIIGVGSGALFDQLGIHIRSSSNIIIQNVHVRNVKKSGSPISNGGDAIGMESNVRNVWVDHVTLEASGGESSGYDALFDMKNNTKYVTLSYSILRNSGRGGLVGSSDSDDANGPVTFHHNYYQNINSRTPLLRHATAHAYNNYYSGIQSSGMNPRIGGKIRAENNYFQDSKDPLGTFYTNDMGYWQVSGNIWDNIDWSEDESKLHPAGPNPSSTTSISIPYNYQLDNTQCVPAIIAATAGANKGLKESNGECGTTEPTDPTEPTEPTNPPEPTPSGENLALAAGVDGSSKASGTSYGNVKDGDTSTYWSPNSSTGTINIKNLNTTINAVKIIEASGAQGNITSWSLVNYDTGTTLANGGAVPNVITFSSVNLSKVSFVINSSNSTPRVAEFEVYNGYNDSGSSVTNTLVNGVYRVTPKHSAKSLDVANCANSNGANISQWSWLNNDCQKFNISTVDGIWHRISPVNAPSKGLDVAANSTVNGANIALYTYTGSYNQQFRFQAAGTGKWRIINRNSELCFDIEGNKANDGANLLQWTCSAGSENQMFELTRQ
;
A
#
# COMPACT_ATOMS: atom_id res chain seq x y z
N MET A 1 -21.81 -57.55 -44.87
CA MET A 1 -21.11 -57.30 -43.62
C MET A 1 -20.10 -56.21 -43.87
N LYS A 2 -20.43 -54.99 -43.51
CA LYS A 2 -19.49 -53.86 -43.54
C LYS A 2 -19.19 -53.50 -42.09
N LYS A 3 -17.92 -53.59 -41.66
CA LYS A 3 -17.41 -53.18 -40.34
C LYS A 3 -17.19 -51.67 -40.37
N THR A 4 -17.90 -50.96 -39.54
CA THR A 4 -17.71 -49.53 -39.31
C THR A 4 -16.63 -49.35 -38.23
N ASN A 5 -15.52 -48.72 -38.56
CA ASN A 5 -14.47 -48.33 -37.63
C ASN A 5 -14.91 -47.06 -36.90
N ILE A 6 -15.05 -47.13 -35.58
CA ILE A 6 -15.27 -45.99 -34.72
C ILE A 6 -13.88 -45.50 -34.28
N LEU A 7 -13.50 -44.32 -34.76
CA LEU A 7 -12.31 -43.58 -34.30
C LEU A 7 -12.63 -43.02 -32.89
N LYS A 8 -11.93 -43.51 -31.90
CA LYS A 8 -11.92 -42.91 -30.54
C LYS A 8 -10.98 -41.70 -30.55
N TYR A 9 -11.55 -40.52 -30.47
CA TYR A 9 -10.79 -39.32 -30.12
C TYR A 9 -10.45 -39.35 -28.61
N SER A 10 -9.17 -39.43 -28.32
CA SER A 10 -8.63 -39.25 -26.96
C SER A 10 -8.70 -37.75 -26.61
N LEU A 11 -9.62 -37.37 -25.73
CA LEU A 11 -9.55 -36.06 -25.06
C LEU A 11 -8.32 -36.06 -24.12
N HIS A 12 -7.36 -35.25 -24.46
CA HIS A 12 -6.30 -34.88 -23.52
C HIS A 12 -6.89 -33.83 -22.55
N THR A 13 -7.35 -34.30 -21.40
CA THR A 13 -7.62 -33.45 -20.27
C THR A 13 -6.28 -32.95 -19.72
N THR A 14 -5.96 -31.70 -19.99
CA THR A 14 -4.86 -31.00 -19.30
C THR A 14 -5.35 -30.75 -17.89
N ALA A 15 -4.92 -31.58 -16.96
CA ALA A 15 -5.13 -31.34 -15.54
C ALA A 15 -4.29 -30.10 -15.17
N ILE A 16 -4.97 -28.99 -14.90
CA ILE A 16 -4.36 -27.83 -14.22
C ILE A 16 -4.13 -28.26 -12.78
N LEU A 17 -2.87 -28.49 -12.43
CA LEU A 17 -2.46 -28.73 -11.04
C LEU A 17 -2.69 -27.41 -10.28
N ALA A 18 -3.75 -27.32 -9.48
CA ALA A 18 -3.94 -26.26 -8.54
C ALA A 18 -2.85 -26.37 -7.47
N ALA A 19 -1.88 -25.47 -7.50
CA ALA A 19 -0.95 -25.31 -6.41
C ALA A 19 -1.73 -24.75 -5.19
N ILE A 20 -1.90 -25.59 -4.17
CA ILE A 20 -2.53 -25.19 -2.92
C ILE A 20 -1.53 -24.28 -2.18
N TYR A 21 -1.65 -22.98 -2.36
CA TYR A 21 -1.03 -22.02 -1.45
C TYR A 21 -1.87 -21.97 -0.17
N GLY A 22 -1.53 -22.83 0.76
CA GLY A 22 -2.09 -22.81 2.12
C GLY A 22 -1.50 -21.67 2.95
N GLY A 23 -1.75 -20.43 2.57
CA GLY A 23 -1.77 -19.31 3.48
C GLY A 23 -3.19 -19.22 4.01
N SER A 24 -3.42 -19.53 5.29
CA SER A 24 -4.68 -19.21 5.95
C SER A 24 -4.88 -17.71 5.80
N ALA A 25 -5.64 -17.28 4.78
CA ALA A 25 -6.34 -16.02 4.86
C ALA A 25 -7.26 -16.21 6.08
N LEU A 26 -6.86 -15.64 7.22
CA LEU A 26 -7.78 -15.44 8.33
C LEU A 26 -8.97 -14.75 7.69
N ALA A 27 -10.11 -15.42 7.67
CA ALA A 27 -11.36 -14.81 7.28
C ALA A 27 -11.60 -13.71 8.31
N ALA A 28 -11.18 -12.48 7.98
CA ALA A 28 -11.55 -11.33 8.76
C ALA A 28 -13.07 -11.30 8.76
N ASN A 29 -13.67 -11.17 9.93
CA ASN A 29 -15.11 -11.06 10.03
C ASN A 29 -15.53 -9.73 9.46
N ALA A 30 -16.49 -9.72 8.56
CA ALA A 30 -17.05 -8.49 8.03
C ALA A 30 -17.53 -7.59 9.17
N SER A 31 -17.31 -6.29 9.02
CA SER A 31 -17.71 -5.26 10.00
C SER A 31 -19.00 -4.55 9.59
N GLY A 32 -19.51 -3.71 10.46
CA GLY A 32 -20.64 -2.85 10.16
C GLY A 32 -21.91 -3.62 9.76
N TYR A 33 -22.71 -3.03 8.88
CA TYR A 33 -23.94 -3.69 8.41
C TYR A 33 -23.67 -4.94 7.54
N ALA A 34 -22.48 -5.09 6.94
CA ALA A 34 -22.11 -6.33 6.25
C ALA A 34 -21.99 -7.54 7.21
N SER A 35 -21.76 -7.32 8.50
CA SER A 35 -21.76 -8.38 9.53
C SER A 35 -23.15 -8.81 9.98
N THR A 36 -24.18 -8.09 9.56
CA THR A 36 -25.58 -8.42 9.90
C THR A 36 -26.24 -9.28 8.82
N ASN A 37 -27.51 -9.66 9.01
CA ASN A 37 -28.27 -10.44 8.02
C ASN A 37 -27.54 -11.74 7.56
N GLY A 38 -26.97 -12.48 8.50
CA GLY A 38 -26.28 -13.74 8.22
C GLY A 38 -24.77 -13.62 8.02
N ASN A 39 -24.22 -12.42 8.18
CA ASN A 39 -22.80 -12.10 7.98
C ASN A 39 -22.34 -12.22 6.51
N THR A 40 -21.30 -11.48 6.15
CA THR A 40 -20.65 -11.57 4.84
C THR A 40 -19.37 -12.39 4.99
N THR A 41 -19.33 -13.54 4.32
CA THR A 41 -18.21 -14.50 4.36
C THR A 41 -17.50 -14.63 3.02
N GLY A 42 -18.08 -14.01 1.97
CA GLY A 42 -17.55 -14.09 0.60
C GLY A 42 -17.40 -15.53 0.14
N GLY A 43 -16.26 -15.83 -0.44
CA GLY A 43 -15.90 -17.16 -0.95
C GLY A 43 -15.33 -18.12 0.09
N ALA A 44 -15.52 -17.85 1.39
CA ALA A 44 -14.95 -18.69 2.45
C ALA A 44 -15.36 -20.16 2.31
N GLY A 45 -14.38 -21.07 2.40
CA GLY A 45 -14.58 -22.51 2.22
C GLY A 45 -14.62 -22.99 0.76
N GLY A 46 -14.55 -22.08 -0.21
CA GLY A 46 -14.46 -22.41 -1.63
C GLY A 46 -13.02 -22.54 -2.14
N ASP A 47 -12.93 -22.86 -3.42
CA ASP A 47 -11.64 -22.94 -4.11
C ASP A 47 -10.94 -21.58 -4.13
N VAL A 48 -9.61 -21.60 -4.01
CA VAL A 48 -8.76 -20.42 -4.17
C VAL A 48 -8.12 -20.47 -5.57
N VAL A 49 -8.37 -19.45 -6.37
CA VAL A 49 -7.81 -19.33 -7.72
C VAL A 49 -7.02 -18.02 -7.84
N TYR A 50 -6.01 -18.04 -8.70
CA TYR A 50 -5.16 -16.89 -8.96
C TYR A 50 -5.43 -16.32 -10.34
N ALA A 51 -5.55 -15.00 -10.46
CA ALA A 51 -5.84 -14.29 -11.69
C ALA A 51 -4.96 -13.06 -11.86
N THR A 52 -4.43 -12.87 -13.06
CA THR A 52 -3.64 -11.70 -13.47
C THR A 52 -4.29 -10.92 -14.62
N THR A 53 -5.46 -11.37 -15.07
CA THR A 53 -6.25 -10.71 -16.13
C THR A 53 -7.74 -10.73 -15.78
N GLY A 54 -8.50 -9.76 -16.30
CA GLY A 54 -9.95 -9.74 -16.12
C GLY A 54 -10.64 -10.95 -16.74
N THR A 55 -10.11 -11.45 -17.85
CA THR A 55 -10.62 -12.71 -18.47
C THR A 55 -10.47 -13.90 -17.52
N GLN A 56 -9.35 -14.01 -16.79
CA GLN A 56 -9.17 -15.08 -15.80
C GLN A 56 -10.13 -14.93 -14.61
N ILE A 57 -10.39 -13.69 -14.16
CA ILE A 57 -11.41 -13.44 -13.12
C ILE A 57 -12.78 -13.93 -13.61
N HIS A 58 -13.17 -13.58 -14.84
CA HIS A 58 -14.44 -14.03 -15.43
C HIS A 58 -14.49 -15.55 -15.61
N GLN A 59 -13.40 -16.18 -16.04
CA GLN A 59 -13.30 -17.64 -16.14
C GLN A 59 -13.48 -18.31 -14.78
N ALA A 60 -12.84 -17.77 -13.73
CA ALA A 60 -12.98 -18.28 -12.37
C ALA A 60 -14.45 -18.22 -11.90
N LEU A 61 -15.14 -17.13 -12.18
CA LEU A 61 -16.57 -16.98 -11.85
C LEU A 61 -17.46 -17.94 -12.62
N CYS A 62 -17.19 -18.16 -13.94
CA CYS A 62 -18.05 -18.92 -14.83
C CYS A 62 -17.76 -20.43 -14.88
N ASN A 63 -16.66 -20.89 -14.32
CA ASN A 63 -16.30 -22.32 -14.26
C ASN A 63 -16.70 -22.99 -12.94
N ARG A 64 -17.43 -22.29 -12.05
CA ARG A 64 -17.95 -22.88 -10.82
C ARG A 64 -19.06 -23.89 -11.12
N ALA A 65 -19.29 -24.82 -10.22
CA ALA A 65 -20.37 -25.81 -10.35
C ALA A 65 -21.77 -25.17 -10.40
N SER A 66 -21.93 -24.00 -9.76
CA SER A 66 -23.16 -23.19 -9.75
C SER A 66 -22.84 -21.73 -9.48
N SER A 67 -23.80 -20.83 -9.66
CA SER A 67 -23.66 -19.39 -9.39
C SER A 67 -23.44 -19.06 -7.89
N ASP A 68 -23.70 -20.00 -6.99
CA ASP A 68 -23.54 -19.86 -5.53
C ASP A 68 -22.40 -20.70 -4.94
N THR A 69 -21.68 -21.49 -5.75
CA THR A 69 -20.49 -22.22 -5.30
C THR A 69 -19.44 -21.22 -4.79
N PRO A 70 -18.95 -21.34 -3.54
CA PRO A 70 -17.97 -20.40 -3.00
C PRO A 70 -16.66 -20.38 -3.77
N ILE A 71 -16.04 -19.19 -3.93
CA ILE A 71 -14.75 -19.03 -4.60
C ILE A 71 -14.00 -17.81 -4.04
N ILE A 72 -12.69 -17.95 -3.85
CA ILE A 72 -11.76 -16.87 -3.54
C ILE A 72 -10.87 -16.64 -4.77
N ILE A 73 -10.94 -15.45 -5.34
CA ILE A 73 -10.13 -15.05 -6.49
C ILE A 73 -9.05 -14.10 -6.01
N GLN A 74 -7.81 -14.59 -5.97
CA GLN A 74 -6.63 -13.80 -5.69
C GLN A 74 -6.19 -13.11 -6.97
N VAL A 75 -6.09 -11.77 -6.93
CA VAL A 75 -5.78 -10.95 -8.11
C VAL A 75 -4.46 -10.23 -7.93
N GLU A 76 -3.60 -10.26 -8.93
CA GLU A 76 -2.35 -9.51 -8.95
C GLU A 76 -2.09 -8.86 -10.31
N GLY A 77 -1.48 -7.68 -10.28
CA GLY A 77 -1.10 -6.94 -11.49
C GLY A 77 -2.17 -5.99 -12.00
N THR A 78 -2.06 -5.58 -13.26
CA THR A 78 -2.97 -4.60 -13.86
C THR A 78 -4.05 -5.27 -14.69
N ILE A 79 -5.28 -5.08 -14.25
CA ILE A 79 -6.51 -5.53 -14.93
C ILE A 79 -7.07 -4.32 -15.70
N ASN A 80 -7.30 -4.49 -17.00
CA ASN A 80 -7.78 -3.41 -17.87
C ASN A 80 -8.58 -3.95 -19.06
N HIS A 81 -9.09 -3.08 -19.92
CA HIS A 81 -9.85 -3.47 -21.12
C HIS A 81 -9.07 -4.39 -22.07
N GLY A 82 -7.74 -4.21 -22.15
CA GLY A 82 -6.88 -5.01 -23.05
C GLY A 82 -6.73 -6.47 -22.63
N ASN A 83 -6.99 -6.80 -21.36
CA ASN A 83 -6.87 -8.16 -20.82
C ASN A 83 -8.17 -8.69 -20.22
N THR A 84 -9.31 -8.03 -20.49
CA THR A 84 -10.63 -8.43 -20.00
C THR A 84 -11.55 -8.72 -21.15
N SER A 85 -12.03 -9.96 -21.23
CA SER A 85 -13.00 -10.41 -22.22
C SER A 85 -14.23 -10.97 -21.54
N LYS A 86 -15.36 -10.92 -22.24
CA LYS A 86 -16.58 -11.59 -21.83
C LYS A 86 -16.35 -13.09 -21.74
N VAL A 87 -16.86 -13.69 -20.67
CA VAL A 87 -16.93 -15.14 -20.48
C VAL A 87 -18.37 -15.50 -20.14
N SER A 88 -18.85 -16.63 -20.67
CA SER A 88 -20.15 -17.19 -20.34
C SER A 88 -19.98 -18.67 -20.02
N GLY A 89 -20.70 -19.15 -19.02
CA GLY A 89 -20.70 -20.54 -18.57
C GLY A 89 -21.96 -20.84 -17.78
N ASP A 90 -22.02 -22.02 -17.17
CA ASP A 90 -23.21 -22.45 -16.41
C ASP A 90 -23.44 -21.64 -15.15
N SER A 91 -22.39 -21.05 -14.60
CA SER A 91 -22.44 -20.32 -13.33
C SER A 91 -22.37 -18.81 -13.45
N CYS A 92 -22.17 -18.24 -14.64
CA CYS A 92 -22.19 -16.80 -14.86
C CYS A 92 -22.25 -16.39 -16.34
N ASN A 93 -22.57 -15.12 -16.59
CA ASN A 93 -22.50 -14.46 -17.90
C ASN A 93 -22.02 -13.03 -17.69
N THR A 94 -20.75 -12.75 -18.02
CA THR A 94 -20.08 -11.48 -17.73
C THR A 94 -20.08 -10.52 -18.92
N GLY A 95 -19.76 -9.25 -18.68
CA GLY A 95 -19.52 -8.22 -19.70
C GLY A 95 -18.03 -8.13 -20.11
N PRO A 96 -17.71 -7.50 -21.26
CA PRO A 96 -16.33 -7.36 -21.72
C PRO A 96 -15.62 -6.12 -21.12
N ASP A 97 -16.37 -5.10 -20.70
CA ASP A 97 -15.84 -3.76 -20.40
C ASP A 97 -15.87 -3.43 -18.91
N LEU A 98 -15.99 -4.43 -18.04
CA LEU A 98 -16.05 -4.30 -16.59
C LEU A 98 -15.77 -5.67 -15.94
N ILE A 99 -15.49 -5.70 -14.66
CA ILE A 99 -15.55 -6.94 -13.89
C ILE A 99 -16.98 -7.10 -13.37
N GLU A 100 -17.70 -8.08 -13.88
CA GLU A 100 -19.13 -8.24 -13.60
C GLU A 100 -19.42 -9.43 -12.68
N LEU A 101 -19.97 -9.12 -11.51
CA LEU A 101 -20.52 -10.06 -10.55
C LEU A 101 -22.04 -9.98 -10.64
N LYS A 102 -22.63 -10.76 -11.55
CA LYS A 102 -24.06 -10.70 -11.85
C LYS A 102 -24.74 -12.03 -11.57
N GLU A 103 -25.82 -11.98 -10.77
CA GLU A 103 -26.64 -13.16 -10.42
C GLU A 103 -25.82 -14.28 -9.79
N ILE A 104 -24.84 -13.91 -8.96
CA ILE A 104 -23.90 -14.83 -8.29
C ILE A 104 -23.82 -14.55 -6.79
N SER A 105 -23.31 -15.52 -6.05
CA SER A 105 -23.02 -15.31 -4.63
C SER A 105 -21.74 -16.04 -4.18
N ASN A 106 -21.34 -15.76 -2.92
CA ASN A 106 -20.22 -16.42 -2.25
C ASN A 106 -18.88 -16.21 -2.97
N VAL A 107 -18.53 -14.95 -3.24
CA VAL A 107 -17.30 -14.58 -3.96
C VAL A 107 -16.44 -13.65 -3.13
N SER A 108 -15.14 -13.93 -3.07
CA SER A 108 -14.12 -12.97 -2.63
C SER A 108 -13.18 -12.61 -3.77
N ILE A 109 -12.96 -11.31 -4.02
CA ILE A 109 -11.90 -10.78 -4.89
C ILE A 109 -10.88 -10.09 -3.99
N ILE A 110 -9.66 -10.61 -3.94
CA ILE A 110 -8.63 -10.17 -3.00
C ILE A 110 -7.35 -9.82 -3.75
N GLY A 111 -6.90 -8.58 -3.66
CA GLY A 111 -5.60 -8.16 -4.18
C GLY A 111 -4.47 -8.80 -3.38
N VAL A 112 -3.51 -9.41 -4.07
CA VAL A 112 -2.35 -10.10 -3.46
C VAL A 112 -1.04 -9.65 -4.11
N GLY A 113 0.08 -10.11 -3.58
CA GLY A 113 1.41 -9.90 -4.14
C GLY A 113 1.77 -8.42 -4.26
N SER A 114 2.09 -7.97 -5.46
CA SER A 114 2.41 -6.58 -5.78
C SER A 114 1.19 -5.65 -5.85
N GLY A 115 -0.01 -6.18 -5.65
CA GLY A 115 -1.29 -5.47 -5.67
C GLY A 115 -2.10 -5.73 -6.93
N ALA A 116 -3.40 -5.48 -6.82
CA ALA A 116 -4.38 -5.58 -7.90
C ALA A 116 -4.85 -4.18 -8.31
N LEU A 117 -4.45 -3.74 -9.50
CA LEU A 117 -4.86 -2.48 -10.09
C LEU A 117 -5.90 -2.72 -11.20
N PHE A 118 -7.12 -2.24 -11.00
CA PHE A 118 -8.16 -2.18 -12.05
C PHE A 118 -8.07 -0.79 -12.69
N ASP A 119 -7.42 -0.74 -13.86
CA ASP A 119 -7.13 0.52 -14.55
C ASP A 119 -8.17 0.80 -15.63
N GLN A 120 -8.95 1.85 -15.44
CA GLN A 120 -10.06 2.27 -16.28
C GLN A 120 -11.18 1.21 -16.41
N LEU A 121 -11.20 0.22 -15.53
CA LEU A 121 -12.13 -0.90 -15.55
C LEU A 121 -12.84 -0.99 -14.20
N GLY A 122 -14.15 -0.73 -14.17
CA GLY A 122 -14.96 -0.76 -12.95
C GLY A 122 -15.39 -2.17 -12.55
N ILE A 123 -15.81 -2.31 -11.30
CA ILE A 123 -16.40 -3.53 -10.75
C ILE A 123 -17.90 -3.32 -10.58
N HIS A 124 -18.71 -4.16 -11.18
CA HIS A 124 -20.17 -4.12 -11.13
C HIS A 124 -20.75 -5.33 -10.41
N ILE A 125 -21.53 -5.07 -9.38
CA ILE A 125 -22.23 -6.10 -8.60
C ILE A 125 -23.73 -5.94 -8.85
N ARG A 126 -24.39 -6.98 -9.38
CA ARG A 126 -25.79 -6.93 -9.72
C ARG A 126 -26.53 -8.22 -9.37
N SER A 127 -27.68 -8.09 -8.70
CA SER A 127 -28.49 -9.24 -8.29
C SER A 127 -27.68 -10.33 -7.57
N SER A 128 -26.74 -9.91 -6.72
CA SER A 128 -25.70 -10.76 -6.14
C SER A 128 -25.63 -10.59 -4.63
N SER A 129 -25.07 -11.59 -3.93
CA SER A 129 -24.97 -11.53 -2.48
C SER A 129 -23.73 -12.21 -1.92
N ASN A 130 -23.37 -11.88 -0.68
CA ASN A 130 -22.23 -12.44 0.03
C ASN A 130 -20.92 -12.25 -0.76
N ILE A 131 -20.56 -10.99 -0.98
CA ILE A 131 -19.39 -10.58 -1.78
C ILE A 131 -18.38 -9.86 -0.88
N ILE A 132 -17.11 -10.23 -0.99
CA ILE A 132 -15.97 -9.50 -0.40
C ILE A 132 -15.09 -8.97 -1.54
N ILE A 133 -14.76 -7.67 -1.48
CA ILE A 133 -13.73 -7.05 -2.33
C ILE A 133 -12.71 -6.42 -1.41
N GLN A 134 -11.48 -6.88 -1.45
CA GLN A 134 -10.47 -6.50 -0.48
C GLN A 134 -9.11 -6.24 -1.14
N ASN A 135 -8.40 -5.20 -0.67
CA ASN A 135 -7.02 -4.89 -1.07
C ASN A 135 -6.85 -4.65 -2.59
N VAL A 136 -7.79 -3.99 -3.24
CA VAL A 136 -7.72 -3.67 -4.66
C VAL A 136 -7.70 -2.15 -4.91
N HIS A 137 -7.05 -1.72 -5.97
CA HIS A 137 -7.04 -0.35 -6.44
C HIS A 137 -7.85 -0.25 -7.74
N VAL A 138 -8.91 0.56 -7.76
CA VAL A 138 -9.73 0.83 -8.95
C VAL A 138 -9.58 2.29 -9.31
N ARG A 139 -9.15 2.58 -10.53
CA ARG A 139 -8.93 3.97 -10.93
C ARG A 139 -9.46 4.33 -12.31
N ASN A 140 -9.82 5.60 -12.45
CA ASN A 140 -10.11 6.26 -13.73
C ASN A 140 -11.22 5.61 -14.56
N VAL A 141 -12.25 5.07 -13.91
CA VAL A 141 -13.42 4.48 -14.57
C VAL A 141 -14.28 5.58 -15.19
N LYS A 142 -14.56 5.49 -16.48
CA LYS A 142 -15.27 6.52 -17.24
C LYS A 142 -16.70 6.16 -17.58
N LYS A 143 -17.59 7.14 -17.46
CA LYS A 143 -18.98 7.15 -17.93
C LYS A 143 -19.06 7.56 -19.39
N SER A 144 -18.20 8.48 -19.82
CA SER A 144 -18.15 9.00 -21.19
C SER A 144 -16.70 9.19 -21.65
N GLY A 145 -16.47 9.18 -22.96
CA GLY A 145 -15.15 9.18 -23.56
C GLY A 145 -14.71 7.76 -23.97
N SER A 146 -13.43 7.45 -23.86
CA SER A 146 -12.91 6.11 -24.19
C SER A 146 -11.72 5.78 -23.27
N PRO A 147 -11.65 4.55 -22.74
CA PRO A 147 -12.71 3.55 -22.73
C PRO A 147 -13.83 3.89 -21.73
N ILE A 148 -15.03 3.35 -21.92
CA ILE A 148 -16.16 3.46 -21.01
C ILE A 148 -16.26 2.17 -20.20
N SER A 149 -16.54 2.26 -18.90
CA SER A 149 -16.73 1.12 -18.03
C SER A 149 -17.74 1.43 -16.92
N ASN A 150 -18.55 0.44 -16.55
CA ASN A 150 -19.40 0.42 -15.37
C ASN A 150 -20.21 1.71 -15.11
N GLY A 151 -20.70 2.36 -16.17
CA GLY A 151 -21.43 3.64 -16.04
C GLY A 151 -20.60 4.78 -15.44
N GLY A 152 -19.29 4.61 -15.25
CA GLY A 152 -18.38 5.57 -14.64
C GLY A 152 -18.12 5.35 -13.15
N ASP A 153 -18.71 4.32 -12.54
CA ASP A 153 -18.55 3.99 -11.14
C ASP A 153 -17.32 3.06 -10.95
N ALA A 154 -16.46 3.37 -9.99
CA ALA A 154 -15.34 2.48 -9.68
C ALA A 154 -15.84 1.14 -9.12
N ILE A 155 -16.76 1.18 -8.15
CA ILE A 155 -17.55 0.02 -7.70
C ILE A 155 -19.01 0.44 -7.69
N GLY A 156 -19.83 -0.22 -8.52
CA GLY A 156 -21.27 0.01 -8.61
C GLY A 156 -22.06 -1.22 -8.19
N MET A 157 -23.13 -1.01 -7.42
CA MET A 157 -24.02 -2.06 -6.92
C MET A 157 -25.47 -1.73 -7.25
N GLU A 158 -26.20 -2.68 -7.86
CA GLU A 158 -27.61 -2.48 -8.18
C GLU A 158 -28.42 -3.77 -8.21
N SER A 159 -29.73 -3.60 -8.11
CA SER A 159 -30.72 -4.67 -8.35
C SER A 159 -30.64 -5.83 -7.34
N ASN A 160 -31.07 -5.58 -6.10
CA ASN A 160 -31.17 -6.58 -5.03
C ASN A 160 -29.81 -7.12 -4.52
N VAL A 161 -28.77 -6.33 -4.52
CA VAL A 161 -27.47 -6.70 -3.92
C VAL A 161 -27.57 -6.73 -2.41
N ARG A 162 -26.96 -7.75 -1.77
CA ARG A 162 -26.99 -7.92 -0.32
C ARG A 162 -25.68 -8.45 0.23
N ASN A 163 -25.33 -8.04 1.46
CA ASN A 163 -24.15 -8.53 2.16
C ASN A 163 -22.88 -8.37 1.32
N VAL A 164 -22.42 -7.14 1.21
CA VAL A 164 -21.17 -6.79 0.52
C VAL A 164 -20.24 -6.10 1.50
N TRP A 165 -19.02 -6.59 1.57
CA TRP A 165 -17.95 -5.97 2.33
C TRP A 165 -16.82 -5.56 1.38
N VAL A 166 -16.60 -4.25 1.28
CA VAL A 166 -15.49 -3.65 0.54
C VAL A 166 -14.53 -3.06 1.55
N ASP A 167 -13.29 -3.52 1.53
CA ASP A 167 -12.34 -3.28 2.61
C ASP A 167 -10.92 -3.07 2.10
N HIS A 168 -10.20 -2.10 2.67
CA HIS A 168 -8.84 -1.76 2.28
C HIS A 168 -8.67 -1.54 0.76
N VAL A 169 -9.62 -0.85 0.13
CA VAL A 169 -9.51 -0.53 -1.30
C VAL A 169 -9.07 0.93 -1.51
N THR A 170 -8.53 1.20 -2.69
CA THR A 170 -8.31 2.57 -3.16
C THR A 170 -9.18 2.81 -4.38
N LEU A 171 -10.08 3.77 -4.32
CA LEU A 171 -10.96 4.19 -5.41
C LEU A 171 -10.60 5.62 -5.80
N GLU A 172 -10.21 5.86 -7.06
CA GLU A 172 -9.81 7.19 -7.49
C GLU A 172 -10.23 7.53 -8.92
N ALA A 173 -10.41 8.81 -9.16
CA ALA A 173 -10.59 9.37 -10.49
C ALA A 173 -9.51 10.44 -10.76
N SER A 174 -9.50 10.99 -11.96
CA SER A 174 -8.67 12.14 -12.32
C SER A 174 -9.52 13.34 -12.70
N GLY A 175 -10.68 13.51 -12.03
CA GLY A 175 -11.61 14.59 -12.26
C GLY A 175 -13.06 14.20 -12.00
N GLY A 176 -13.98 15.08 -12.44
CA GLY A 176 -15.42 14.93 -12.27
C GLY A 176 -16.18 14.61 -13.56
N GLU A 177 -17.50 14.84 -13.54
CA GLU A 177 -18.43 14.53 -14.65
C GLU A 177 -18.05 15.24 -15.96
N SER A 178 -17.56 16.47 -15.90
CA SER A 178 -17.08 17.20 -17.08
C SER A 178 -15.86 16.55 -17.74
N SER A 179 -15.11 15.75 -17.00
CA SER A 179 -13.96 14.97 -17.50
C SER A 179 -14.33 13.52 -17.84
N GLY A 180 -15.61 13.19 -17.82
CA GLY A 180 -16.13 11.87 -18.19
C GLY A 180 -16.20 10.84 -17.08
N TYR A 181 -16.00 11.23 -15.81
CA TYR A 181 -16.11 10.34 -14.63
C TYR A 181 -17.47 10.46 -13.97
N ASP A 182 -17.92 9.46 -13.21
CA ASP A 182 -19.15 9.58 -12.39
C ASP A 182 -18.82 9.51 -10.90
N ALA A 183 -19.01 8.36 -10.28
CA ALA A 183 -18.82 8.20 -8.84
C ALA A 183 -17.80 7.11 -8.51
N LEU A 184 -17.37 7.06 -7.24
CA LEU A 184 -16.43 6.04 -6.80
C LEU A 184 -17.14 4.81 -6.20
N PHE A 185 -18.29 5.01 -5.50
CA PHE A 185 -18.97 3.94 -4.78
C PHE A 185 -20.48 4.11 -4.74
N ASP A 186 -21.20 3.48 -5.66
CA ASP A 186 -22.63 3.66 -5.86
C ASP A 186 -23.46 2.45 -5.48
N MET A 187 -24.61 2.71 -4.82
CA MET A 187 -25.59 1.71 -4.39
C MET A 187 -26.99 2.10 -4.84
N LYS A 188 -27.64 1.23 -5.62
CA LYS A 188 -28.92 1.53 -6.29
C LYS A 188 -29.87 0.32 -6.21
N ASN A 189 -31.17 0.57 -6.38
CA ASN A 189 -32.19 -0.44 -6.64
C ASN A 189 -32.17 -1.62 -5.65
N ASN A 190 -32.46 -1.33 -4.38
CA ASN A 190 -32.56 -2.32 -3.31
C ASN A 190 -31.23 -2.99 -2.92
N THR A 191 -30.15 -2.20 -2.87
CA THR A 191 -28.84 -2.65 -2.34
C THR A 191 -28.80 -2.48 -0.82
N LYS A 192 -28.47 -3.54 -0.06
CA LYS A 192 -28.56 -3.57 1.40
C LYS A 192 -27.40 -4.28 2.08
N TYR A 193 -27.15 -3.94 3.36
CA TYR A 193 -26.16 -4.58 4.22
C TYR A 193 -24.75 -4.49 3.63
N VAL A 194 -24.35 -3.26 3.30
CA VAL A 194 -23.05 -2.97 2.72
C VAL A 194 -22.17 -2.28 3.75
N THR A 195 -20.88 -2.62 3.77
CA THR A 195 -19.86 -1.89 4.51
C THR A 195 -18.71 -1.53 3.58
N LEU A 196 -18.28 -0.28 3.64
CA LEU A 196 -17.01 0.21 3.10
C LEU A 196 -16.11 0.58 4.28
N SER A 197 -14.96 -0.07 4.41
CA SER A 197 -14.05 0.12 5.54
C SER A 197 -12.58 0.26 5.12
N TYR A 198 -11.81 0.97 5.91
CA TYR A 198 -10.35 1.15 5.74
C TYR A 198 -9.92 1.48 4.31
N SER A 199 -10.71 2.29 3.61
CA SER A 199 -10.55 2.54 2.18
C SER A 199 -10.24 4.00 1.88
N ILE A 200 -9.57 4.25 0.74
CA ILE A 200 -9.29 5.59 0.24
C ILE A 200 -10.20 5.88 -0.96
N LEU A 201 -10.93 6.99 -0.90
CA LEU A 201 -11.70 7.56 -1.99
C LEU A 201 -11.12 8.94 -2.29
N ARG A 202 -10.66 9.18 -3.54
CA ARG A 202 -9.98 10.45 -3.80
C ARG A 202 -10.10 10.98 -5.23
N ASN A 203 -9.84 12.31 -5.35
CA ASN A 203 -9.69 13.04 -6.62
C ASN A 203 -10.90 12.93 -7.56
N SER A 204 -12.11 12.90 -7.03
CA SER A 204 -13.33 12.66 -7.79
C SER A 204 -14.34 13.80 -7.66
N GLY A 205 -15.14 14.00 -8.69
CA GLY A 205 -16.32 14.86 -8.62
C GLY A 205 -17.39 14.34 -7.65
N ARG A 206 -17.46 13.02 -7.43
CA ARG A 206 -18.49 12.38 -6.58
C ARG A 206 -17.88 11.19 -5.83
N GLY A 207 -18.08 11.17 -4.50
CA GLY A 207 -17.68 10.02 -3.66
C GLY A 207 -18.58 8.82 -3.90
N GLY A 208 -19.90 8.99 -3.81
CA GLY A 208 -20.84 7.91 -4.06
C GLY A 208 -22.27 8.23 -3.59
N LEU A 209 -23.21 7.36 -3.92
CA LEU A 209 -24.60 7.50 -3.51
C LEU A 209 -25.22 6.21 -2.96
N VAL A 210 -26.28 6.40 -2.18
CA VAL A 210 -27.22 5.38 -1.76
C VAL A 210 -28.61 5.84 -2.18
N GLY A 211 -29.14 5.22 -3.22
CA GLY A 211 -30.39 5.62 -3.89
C GLY A 211 -30.15 6.52 -5.12
N SER A 212 -30.43 5.98 -6.31
CA SER A 212 -30.15 6.62 -7.60
C SER A 212 -31.12 7.76 -7.98
N SER A 213 -32.34 7.69 -7.47
CA SER A 213 -33.41 8.67 -7.73
C SER A 213 -34.26 8.88 -6.47
N ASP A 214 -35.16 9.86 -6.52
CA ASP A 214 -36.05 10.18 -5.40
C ASP A 214 -37.07 9.06 -5.12
N SER A 215 -37.32 8.16 -6.08
CA SER A 215 -38.18 6.98 -5.95
C SER A 215 -37.40 5.69 -5.64
N ASP A 216 -36.06 5.73 -5.55
CA ASP A 216 -35.23 4.56 -5.22
C ASP A 216 -35.07 4.45 -3.69
N ASP A 217 -36.12 4.00 -3.02
CA ASP A 217 -36.32 4.08 -1.57
C ASP A 217 -35.97 2.79 -0.81
N ALA A 218 -35.56 1.72 -1.48
CA ALA A 218 -35.38 0.40 -0.89
C ALA A 218 -33.93 0.10 -0.45
N ASN A 219 -33.01 1.04 -0.56
CA ASN A 219 -31.59 0.85 -0.26
C ASN A 219 -31.24 0.96 1.23
N GLY A 220 -30.08 0.43 1.60
CA GLY A 220 -29.55 0.44 2.97
C GLY A 220 -30.17 -0.64 3.87
N PRO A 221 -29.68 -0.79 5.11
CA PRO A 221 -28.69 0.05 5.78
C PRO A 221 -27.25 -0.18 5.28
N VAL A 222 -26.38 0.83 5.51
CA VAL A 222 -24.98 0.82 5.06
C VAL A 222 -24.04 1.38 6.12
N THR A 223 -22.78 0.95 6.10
CA THR A 223 -21.72 1.46 6.99
C THR A 223 -20.53 1.99 6.21
N PHE A 224 -20.00 3.10 6.68
CA PHE A 224 -18.75 3.70 6.21
C PHE A 224 -17.86 3.92 7.43
N HIS A 225 -16.71 3.23 7.55
CA HIS A 225 -15.83 3.45 8.69
C HIS A 225 -14.36 3.35 8.35
N HIS A 226 -13.54 4.14 9.02
CA HIS A 226 -12.10 4.19 8.84
C HIS A 226 -11.69 4.45 7.38
N ASN A 227 -12.49 5.24 6.66
CA ASN A 227 -12.19 5.61 5.28
C ASN A 227 -11.55 7.00 5.20
N TYR A 228 -10.74 7.20 4.18
CA TYR A 228 -10.20 8.50 3.82
C TYR A 228 -10.90 9.03 2.57
N TYR A 229 -11.64 10.13 2.72
CA TYR A 229 -12.23 10.89 1.62
C TYR A 229 -11.35 12.10 1.36
N GLN A 230 -10.62 12.10 0.26
CA GLN A 230 -9.64 13.13 -0.06
C GLN A 230 -9.96 13.83 -1.37
N ASN A 231 -10.03 15.16 -1.36
CA ASN A 231 -10.21 15.97 -2.57
C ASN A 231 -11.39 15.49 -3.43
N ILE A 232 -12.57 15.44 -2.82
CA ILE A 232 -13.83 15.04 -3.47
C ILE A 232 -14.75 16.25 -3.52
N ASN A 233 -15.41 16.47 -4.68
CA ASN A 233 -16.29 17.63 -4.80
C ASN A 233 -17.57 17.45 -3.96
N SER A 234 -18.24 16.30 -4.05
CA SER A 234 -19.52 16.08 -3.33
C SER A 234 -19.85 14.59 -3.11
N ARG A 235 -20.93 14.34 -2.36
CA ARG A 235 -21.51 12.99 -2.13
C ARG A 235 -20.60 12.04 -1.37
N THR A 236 -20.39 12.29 -0.08
CA THR A 236 -19.56 11.43 0.78
C THR A 236 -20.30 10.88 2.02
N PRO A 237 -21.46 10.21 1.90
CA PRO A 237 -22.23 9.89 0.69
C PRO A 237 -23.40 10.87 0.42
N LEU A 238 -24.00 10.81 -0.78
CA LEU A 238 -25.39 11.20 -0.99
C LEU A 238 -26.28 10.05 -0.51
N LEU A 239 -27.29 10.34 0.30
CA LEU A 239 -28.14 9.31 0.92
C LEU A 239 -29.63 9.65 0.78
N ARG A 240 -30.38 8.85 0.03
CA ARG A 240 -31.83 8.94 -0.10
C ARG A 240 -32.52 7.82 0.64
N HIS A 241 -33.55 8.13 1.44
CA HIS A 241 -34.40 7.19 2.19
C HIS A 241 -33.66 6.25 3.16
N ALA A 242 -32.46 5.85 2.85
CA ALA A 242 -31.67 4.84 3.53
C ALA A 242 -31.16 5.31 4.90
N THR A 243 -30.73 4.33 5.71
CA THR A 243 -30.00 4.57 6.96
C THR A 243 -28.51 4.24 6.75
N ALA A 244 -27.64 5.15 7.18
CA ALA A 244 -26.20 4.98 7.15
C ALA A 244 -25.58 5.17 8.55
N HIS A 245 -24.48 4.44 8.82
CA HIS A 245 -23.59 4.68 9.95
C HIS A 245 -22.21 5.05 9.42
N ALA A 246 -21.71 6.23 9.77
CA ALA A 246 -20.40 6.74 9.38
C ALA A 246 -19.58 7.05 10.62
N TYR A 247 -18.49 6.32 10.88
CA TYR A 247 -17.66 6.54 12.06
C TYR A 247 -16.16 6.39 11.77
N ASN A 248 -15.37 7.16 12.50
CA ASN A 248 -13.92 7.18 12.38
C ASN A 248 -13.41 7.36 10.94
N ASN A 249 -14.15 8.11 10.10
CA ASN A 249 -13.66 8.48 8.77
C ASN A 249 -12.93 9.81 8.82
N TYR A 250 -11.96 9.96 7.93
CA TYR A 250 -11.26 11.22 7.68
C TYR A 250 -11.70 11.84 6.36
N TYR A 251 -12.18 13.08 6.41
CA TYR A 251 -12.59 13.86 5.26
C TYR A 251 -11.69 15.07 5.13
N SER A 252 -10.97 15.20 4.02
CA SER A 252 -10.08 16.33 3.78
C SER A 252 -10.29 16.90 2.38
N GLY A 253 -10.55 18.20 2.31
CA GLY A 253 -10.73 18.90 1.04
C GLY A 253 -12.04 18.54 0.31
N ILE A 254 -13.17 18.42 1.02
CA ILE A 254 -14.50 18.32 0.40
C ILE A 254 -14.87 19.70 -0.15
N GLN A 255 -15.15 19.78 -1.46
CA GLN A 255 -15.17 21.07 -2.15
C GLN A 255 -16.53 21.76 -2.19
N SER A 256 -17.63 21.00 -2.16
CA SER A 256 -18.99 21.55 -2.27
C SER A 256 -19.96 21.05 -1.21
N SER A 257 -20.01 19.75 -0.97
CA SER A 257 -20.87 19.14 0.07
C SER A 257 -20.42 17.73 0.42
N GLY A 258 -20.46 17.39 1.70
CA GLY A 258 -20.05 16.09 2.21
C GLY A 258 -21.19 15.07 2.29
N MET A 259 -21.51 14.65 3.51
CA MET A 259 -22.63 13.77 3.83
C MET A 259 -23.95 14.52 3.54
N ASN A 260 -24.72 13.99 2.60
CA ASN A 260 -25.94 14.63 2.13
C ASN A 260 -27.15 13.68 2.29
N PRO A 261 -27.61 13.41 3.52
CA PRO A 261 -28.91 12.77 3.74
C PRO A 261 -30.03 13.69 3.28
N ARG A 262 -30.95 13.14 2.48
CA ARG A 262 -32.13 13.87 1.97
C ARG A 262 -33.28 12.91 1.70
N ILE A 263 -34.49 13.43 1.53
CA ILE A 263 -35.69 12.65 1.23
C ILE A 263 -35.83 11.51 2.26
N GLY A 264 -35.84 11.88 3.55
CA GLY A 264 -35.97 10.95 4.66
C GLY A 264 -34.74 10.10 4.97
N GLY A 265 -33.64 10.25 4.24
CA GLY A 265 -32.37 9.55 4.53
C GLY A 265 -31.83 9.93 5.90
N LYS A 266 -31.22 8.98 6.60
CA LYS A 266 -30.73 9.13 7.99
C LYS A 266 -29.27 8.71 8.10
N ILE A 267 -28.42 9.54 8.68
CA ILE A 267 -27.03 9.21 8.91
C ILE A 267 -26.63 9.41 10.38
N ARG A 268 -26.03 8.38 10.99
CA ARG A 268 -25.34 8.50 12.27
C ARG A 268 -23.86 8.72 11.99
N ALA A 269 -23.34 9.90 12.37
CA ALA A 269 -21.97 10.32 12.15
C ALA A 269 -21.25 10.46 13.50
N GLU A 270 -20.28 9.59 13.77
CA GLU A 270 -19.59 9.51 15.07
C GLU A 270 -18.08 9.51 14.91
N ASN A 271 -17.40 10.34 15.70
CA ASN A 271 -15.94 10.40 15.76
C ASN A 271 -15.27 10.49 14.37
N ASN A 272 -15.89 11.19 13.42
CA ASN A 272 -15.27 11.51 12.13
C ASN A 272 -14.46 12.80 12.25
N TYR A 273 -13.38 12.90 11.51
CA TYR A 273 -12.57 14.10 11.42
C TYR A 273 -12.78 14.76 10.04
N PHE A 274 -13.28 15.99 10.04
CA PHE A 274 -13.46 16.79 8.84
C PHE A 274 -12.45 17.93 8.85
N GLN A 275 -11.70 18.07 7.76
CA GLN A 275 -10.67 19.09 7.62
C GLN A 275 -10.77 19.81 6.27
N ASP A 276 -10.57 21.13 6.27
CA ASP A 276 -10.50 21.98 5.07
C ASP A 276 -11.67 21.71 4.10
N SER A 277 -12.87 21.64 4.62
CA SER A 277 -14.03 21.13 3.87
C SER A 277 -15.18 22.12 3.86
N LYS A 278 -15.94 22.12 2.74
CA LYS A 278 -17.17 22.89 2.61
C LYS A 278 -18.39 22.00 2.86
N ASP A 279 -19.32 22.50 3.68
CA ASP A 279 -20.61 21.87 3.95
C ASP A 279 -20.53 20.34 4.18
N PRO A 280 -19.74 19.86 5.15
CA PRO A 280 -19.47 18.43 5.31
C PRO A 280 -20.67 17.59 5.73
N LEU A 281 -21.75 18.22 6.23
CA LEU A 281 -22.99 17.56 6.62
C LEU A 281 -24.19 18.51 6.40
N GLY A 282 -25.26 18.00 5.80
CA GLY A 282 -26.50 18.75 5.60
C GLY A 282 -27.41 18.12 4.55
N THR A 283 -28.53 18.76 4.26
CA THR A 283 -29.39 18.43 3.10
C THR A 283 -29.12 19.43 1.99
N PHE A 284 -28.67 18.96 0.83
CA PHE A 284 -28.26 19.84 -0.27
C PHE A 284 -28.99 19.49 -1.57
N TYR A 285 -29.25 20.50 -2.39
CA TYR A 285 -29.89 20.45 -3.72
C TYR A 285 -31.37 20.04 -3.69
N THR A 286 -32.03 20.07 -2.53
CA THR A 286 -33.47 19.81 -2.35
C THR A 286 -33.95 20.42 -1.05
N ASN A 287 -35.29 20.66 -0.93
CA ASN A 287 -35.94 21.01 0.32
C ASN A 287 -36.52 19.76 1.04
N ASP A 288 -36.44 18.58 0.44
CA ASP A 288 -36.90 17.33 1.04
C ASP A 288 -35.81 16.81 2.01
N MET A 289 -35.98 17.15 3.27
CA MET A 289 -34.97 16.97 4.32
C MET A 289 -34.59 15.52 4.58
N GLY A 290 -33.30 15.34 4.89
CA GLY A 290 -32.78 14.17 5.59
C GLY A 290 -32.52 14.48 7.06
N TYR A 291 -32.00 13.52 7.79
CA TYR A 291 -31.77 13.60 9.22
C TYR A 291 -30.39 13.06 9.59
N TRP A 292 -29.83 13.58 10.69
CA TRP A 292 -28.55 13.13 11.19
C TRP A 292 -28.54 13.01 12.71
N GLN A 293 -27.74 12.09 13.19
CA GLN A 293 -27.32 11.99 14.58
C GLN A 293 -25.80 12.16 14.62
N VAL A 294 -25.31 13.10 15.42
CA VAL A 294 -23.88 13.45 15.49
C VAL A 294 -23.36 13.32 16.91
N SER A 295 -22.15 12.75 17.05
CA SER A 295 -21.42 12.73 18.32
C SER A 295 -19.92 12.61 18.06
N GLY A 296 -19.11 13.32 18.85
CA GLY A 296 -17.66 13.18 18.85
C GLY A 296 -16.92 13.58 17.55
N ASN A 297 -17.59 14.19 16.58
CA ASN A 297 -16.93 14.63 15.34
C ASN A 297 -16.11 15.90 15.58
N ILE A 298 -15.02 16.03 14.82
CA ILE A 298 -14.18 17.24 14.76
C ILE A 298 -14.42 17.95 13.43
N TRP A 299 -14.66 19.26 13.52
CA TRP A 299 -14.93 20.16 12.40
C TRP A 299 -13.80 21.19 12.31
N ASP A 300 -12.71 20.82 11.62
CA ASP A 300 -11.48 21.60 11.53
C ASP A 300 -11.44 22.40 10.22
N ASN A 301 -11.38 23.72 10.32
CA ASN A 301 -11.38 24.66 9.18
C ASN A 301 -12.52 24.39 8.18
N ILE A 302 -13.77 24.47 8.65
CA ILE A 302 -14.95 24.18 7.86
C ILE A 302 -15.61 25.46 7.34
N ASP A 303 -15.87 25.51 6.04
CA ASP A 303 -16.68 26.53 5.38
C ASP A 303 -18.16 26.08 5.37
N TRP A 304 -19.00 26.71 6.20
CA TRP A 304 -20.44 26.45 6.26
C TRP A 304 -21.21 27.52 5.50
N SER A 305 -22.02 27.08 4.53
CA SER A 305 -22.94 27.95 3.83
C SER A 305 -24.06 28.45 4.74
N GLU A 306 -24.71 29.56 4.35
CA GLU A 306 -25.95 30.00 4.97
C GLU A 306 -27.12 29.06 4.62
N ASP A 307 -28.07 28.92 5.54
CA ASP A 307 -29.29 28.12 5.30
C ASP A 307 -30.22 28.85 4.33
N GLU A 308 -30.48 28.25 3.18
CA GLU A 308 -31.33 28.79 2.15
C GLU A 308 -32.05 27.69 1.35
N SER A 309 -32.95 28.08 0.42
CA SER A 309 -33.68 27.11 -0.40
C SER A 309 -32.75 26.10 -1.08
N LYS A 310 -32.95 24.81 -0.81
CA LYS A 310 -32.18 23.65 -1.30
C LYS A 310 -30.74 23.56 -0.79
N LEU A 311 -30.40 24.32 0.24
CA LEU A 311 -29.07 24.34 0.84
C LEU A 311 -29.22 24.45 2.37
N HIS A 312 -29.25 23.34 3.05
CA HIS A 312 -29.51 23.22 4.48
C HIS A 312 -28.31 22.56 5.21
N PRO A 313 -27.25 23.33 5.47
CA PRO A 313 -26.06 22.80 6.19
C PRO A 313 -26.42 22.53 7.65
N ALA A 314 -25.75 21.53 8.23
CA ALA A 314 -25.90 21.20 9.66
C ALA A 314 -25.17 22.19 10.59
N GLY A 315 -24.20 22.91 10.06
CA GLY A 315 -23.31 23.82 10.79
C GLY A 315 -23.86 25.23 11.02
N PRO A 316 -23.07 26.12 11.69
CA PRO A 316 -21.70 25.85 12.14
C PRO A 316 -21.58 24.97 13.40
N ASN A 317 -22.65 24.72 14.11
CA ASN A 317 -22.69 23.88 15.33
C ASN A 317 -23.65 22.70 15.14
N PRO A 318 -23.23 21.63 14.43
CA PRO A 318 -24.12 20.52 14.12
C PRO A 318 -24.73 19.89 15.37
N SER A 319 -26.06 19.74 15.37
CA SER A 319 -26.82 19.07 16.42
C SER A 319 -27.68 17.96 15.84
N SER A 320 -27.91 16.89 16.63
CA SER A 320 -28.71 15.74 16.18
C SER A 320 -30.15 16.11 15.91
N THR A 321 -30.69 15.72 14.75
CA THR A 321 -32.10 15.90 14.34
C THR A 321 -32.92 14.62 14.47
N THR A 322 -32.26 13.46 14.75
CA THR A 322 -32.90 12.16 14.92
C THR A 322 -32.04 11.26 15.83
N SER A 323 -32.56 10.08 16.19
CA SER A 323 -31.82 9.01 16.89
C SER A 323 -31.83 7.75 16.04
N ILE A 324 -30.66 7.10 15.90
CA ILE A 324 -30.45 5.92 15.07
C ILE A 324 -29.82 4.81 15.91
N SER A 325 -30.48 3.67 16.03
CA SER A 325 -29.94 2.48 16.70
C SER A 325 -29.06 1.68 15.74
N ILE A 326 -27.89 1.30 16.19
CA ILE A 326 -26.93 0.48 15.43
C ILE A 326 -27.02 -0.98 15.97
N PRO A 327 -27.30 -1.97 15.12
CA PRO A 327 -27.57 -3.35 15.56
C PRO A 327 -26.33 -4.25 15.67
N TYR A 328 -25.12 -3.72 15.52
CA TYR A 328 -23.86 -4.47 15.63
C TYR A 328 -22.90 -3.79 16.60
N ASN A 329 -21.91 -4.56 17.08
CA ASN A 329 -20.85 -4.04 17.93
C ASN A 329 -19.82 -3.30 17.10
N TYR A 330 -19.35 -2.16 17.60
CA TYR A 330 -18.27 -1.38 17.00
C TYR A 330 -17.51 -0.64 18.10
N GLN A 331 -16.29 -0.24 17.80
CA GLN A 331 -15.47 0.60 18.68
C GLN A 331 -15.20 1.94 18.00
N LEU A 332 -15.15 2.99 18.80
CA LEU A 332 -14.81 4.33 18.33
C LEU A 332 -13.40 4.65 18.75
N ASP A 333 -12.58 4.99 17.80
CA ASP A 333 -11.26 5.57 18.05
C ASP A 333 -11.39 7.00 18.56
N ASN A 334 -10.37 7.48 19.26
CA ASN A 334 -10.29 8.89 19.60
C ASN A 334 -10.25 9.72 18.32
N THR A 335 -11.17 10.68 18.18
CA THR A 335 -11.34 11.47 16.95
C THR A 335 -10.08 12.27 16.58
N GLN A 336 -9.33 12.76 17.54
CA GLN A 336 -8.05 13.45 17.29
C GLN A 336 -7.03 12.55 16.60
N CYS A 337 -7.13 11.23 16.79
CA CYS A 337 -6.23 10.23 16.23
C CYS A 337 -6.63 9.76 14.85
N VAL A 338 -7.88 10.00 14.44
CA VAL A 338 -8.44 9.49 13.19
C VAL A 338 -7.57 9.80 11.96
N PRO A 339 -7.06 11.02 11.74
CA PRO A 339 -6.19 11.28 10.59
C PRO A 339 -4.93 10.39 10.57
N ALA A 340 -4.28 10.19 11.71
CA ALA A 340 -3.07 9.37 11.82
C ALA A 340 -3.38 7.87 11.65
N ILE A 341 -4.46 7.37 12.27
CA ILE A 341 -4.93 5.99 12.12
C ILE A 341 -5.24 5.70 10.64
N ILE A 342 -6.00 6.57 10.00
CA ILE A 342 -6.40 6.42 8.59
C ILE A 342 -5.18 6.46 7.65
N ALA A 343 -4.23 7.34 7.89
CA ALA A 343 -2.99 7.39 7.12
C ALA A 343 -2.20 6.06 7.21
N ALA A 344 -2.24 5.39 8.36
CA ALA A 344 -1.54 4.12 8.59
C ALA A 344 -2.29 2.89 8.07
N THR A 345 -3.62 2.91 8.04
CA THR A 345 -4.45 1.72 7.82
C THR A 345 -5.20 1.72 6.49
N ALA A 346 -5.78 2.84 6.06
CA ALA A 346 -6.67 2.87 4.92
C ALA A 346 -5.97 2.72 3.56
N GLY A 347 -6.65 2.04 2.62
CA GLY A 347 -6.25 1.88 1.22
C GLY A 347 -5.61 0.54 0.89
N ALA A 348 -5.56 0.25 -0.40
CA ALA A 348 -4.93 -0.97 -0.93
C ALA A 348 -3.42 -1.00 -0.67
N ASN A 349 -2.86 -2.21 -0.57
CA ASN A 349 -1.43 -2.50 -0.40
C ASN A 349 -0.81 -1.99 0.91
N LYS A 350 -1.62 -1.84 1.96
CA LYS A 350 -1.17 -1.48 3.31
C LYS A 350 -1.17 -2.65 4.31
N GLY A 351 -1.36 -3.87 3.84
CA GLY A 351 -1.28 -5.10 4.63
C GLY A 351 -2.52 -5.37 5.48
N LEU A 352 -3.70 -4.85 5.08
CA LEU A 352 -4.99 -5.05 5.76
C LEU A 352 -4.93 -4.72 7.26
N LYS A 353 -4.33 -3.58 7.58
CA LYS A 353 -4.14 -3.12 8.96
C LYS A 353 -5.43 -2.50 9.48
N GLU A 354 -5.91 -2.98 10.60
CA GLU A 354 -7.02 -2.37 11.33
C GLU A 354 -6.50 -1.41 12.43
N SER A 355 -7.36 -0.50 12.89
CA SER A 355 -7.08 0.36 14.03
C SER A 355 -6.93 -0.46 15.31
N ASN A 356 -5.96 -0.13 16.14
CA ASN A 356 -5.83 -0.61 17.51
C ASN A 356 -6.37 0.39 18.55
N GLY A 357 -6.97 1.48 18.10
CA GLY A 357 -7.51 2.55 18.95
C GLY A 357 -6.46 3.50 19.53
N GLU A 358 -5.18 3.25 19.28
CA GLU A 358 -4.09 4.09 19.81
C GLU A 358 -3.74 5.22 18.84
N CYS A 359 -3.75 6.46 19.35
CA CYS A 359 -2.92 7.51 18.75
C CYS A 359 -1.48 7.07 18.92
N GLY A 360 -0.70 6.92 17.89
CA GLY A 360 0.75 6.85 18.09
C GLY A 360 1.13 7.94 19.10
N THR A 361 1.74 7.53 20.20
CA THR A 361 1.91 8.34 21.42
C THR A 361 2.45 9.73 21.15
N THR A 362 1.60 10.75 21.36
CA THR A 362 2.02 12.11 21.72
C THR A 362 1.14 12.56 22.86
N GLU A 363 1.74 12.83 24.02
CA GLU A 363 1.07 13.47 25.15
C GLU A 363 0.50 14.84 24.75
N PRO A 364 -0.67 15.24 25.26
CA PRO A 364 -1.28 16.54 24.96
C PRO A 364 -0.53 17.68 25.65
N THR A 365 0.03 18.59 24.90
CA THR A 365 0.40 19.91 25.37
C THR A 365 -0.74 20.90 25.12
N ASP A 366 -1.02 21.70 26.15
CA ASP A 366 -2.01 22.74 26.32
C ASP A 366 -2.06 23.76 25.14
N PRO A 367 -3.23 24.28 24.76
CA PRO A 367 -3.40 25.06 23.52
C PRO A 367 -2.89 26.50 23.68
N THR A 368 -1.89 26.88 22.90
CA THR A 368 -1.57 28.27 22.60
C THR A 368 -1.31 28.45 21.10
N GLU A 369 -2.19 29.28 20.51
CA GLU A 369 -2.12 30.02 19.24
C GLU A 369 -1.91 29.26 17.90
N PRO A 370 -2.61 29.64 16.80
CA PRO A 370 -2.65 28.92 15.54
C PRO A 370 -1.43 29.19 14.69
N THR A 371 -0.71 28.12 14.35
CA THR A 371 0.32 28.11 13.31
C THR A 371 -0.14 27.34 12.10
N GLU A 372 0.27 27.80 10.91
CA GLU A 372 0.00 27.33 9.55
C GLU A 372 0.09 25.80 9.34
N PRO A 373 -0.54 25.24 8.28
CA PRO A 373 -0.73 23.82 8.09
C PRO A 373 0.60 23.08 7.89
N THR A 374 0.95 22.25 8.87
CA THR A 374 2.07 21.33 8.77
C THR A 374 1.61 19.98 8.23
N ASN A 375 2.36 19.44 7.27
CA ASN A 375 2.28 18.06 6.79
C ASN A 375 2.20 17.05 7.96
N PRO A 376 1.58 15.85 7.75
CA PRO A 376 1.44 14.84 8.81
C PRO A 376 2.80 14.49 9.42
N PRO A 377 2.88 14.26 10.75
CA PRO A 377 4.14 13.97 11.41
C PRO A 377 4.73 12.68 10.88
N GLU A 378 5.85 12.85 10.27
CA GLU A 378 6.75 11.80 9.79
C GLU A 378 7.44 11.11 11.01
N PRO A 379 7.85 9.84 10.91
CA PRO A 379 8.55 9.18 12.01
C PRO A 379 9.77 10.00 12.43
N THR A 380 9.73 10.54 13.63
CA THR A 380 10.86 11.26 14.23
C THR A 380 11.81 10.26 14.86
N PRO A 381 13.14 10.44 14.68
CA PRO A 381 14.13 9.68 15.41
C PRO A 381 13.89 9.75 16.91
N SER A 382 13.91 8.63 17.62
CA SER A 382 13.89 8.63 19.08
C SER A 382 15.27 9.08 19.60
N GLY A 383 15.33 10.18 20.29
CA GLY A 383 16.55 10.71 20.87
C GLY A 383 16.73 12.20 20.66
N GLU A 384 17.70 12.77 21.36
CA GLU A 384 18.08 14.17 21.23
C GLU A 384 18.72 14.43 19.86
N ASN A 385 18.33 15.52 19.18
CA ASN A 385 19.02 15.99 17.97
C ASN A 385 20.42 16.50 18.31
N LEU A 386 21.43 15.69 18.07
CA LEU A 386 22.83 15.99 18.37
C LEU A 386 23.39 17.17 17.57
N ALA A 387 22.77 17.54 16.46
CA ALA A 387 23.20 18.66 15.65
C ALA A 387 23.02 20.01 16.36
N LEU A 388 22.03 20.15 17.25
CA LEU A 388 21.77 21.40 17.98
C LEU A 388 22.99 21.88 18.77
N ALA A 389 23.71 20.98 19.45
CA ALA A 389 24.91 21.27 20.23
C ALA A 389 26.20 21.23 19.39
N ALA A 390 26.17 20.70 18.16
CA ALA A 390 27.34 20.51 17.32
C ALA A 390 27.73 21.77 16.54
N GLY A 391 28.90 21.76 15.94
CA GLY A 391 29.34 22.78 14.96
C GLY A 391 28.83 22.52 13.56
N VAL A 392 28.82 23.53 12.72
CA VAL A 392 28.41 23.42 11.31
C VAL A 392 29.38 24.17 10.38
N ASP A 393 29.60 23.63 9.18
CA ASP A 393 30.29 24.29 8.06
C ASP A 393 29.82 23.70 6.71
N GLY A 394 30.32 24.24 5.60
CA GLY A 394 29.91 23.75 4.28
C GLY A 394 30.80 24.30 3.16
N SER A 395 30.50 23.89 1.91
CA SER A 395 31.27 24.25 0.72
C SER A 395 31.12 25.73 0.32
N SER A 396 29.89 26.23 0.30
CA SER A 396 29.54 27.62 -0.01
C SER A 396 28.18 27.97 0.56
N LYS A 397 27.84 29.25 0.62
CA LYS A 397 26.51 29.71 1.04
C LYS A 397 26.04 30.87 0.17
N ALA A 398 24.79 30.86 -0.26
CA ALA A 398 24.14 31.94 -0.97
C ALA A 398 23.96 33.17 -0.06
N SER A 399 23.92 34.36 -0.68
CA SER A 399 23.65 35.60 0.07
C SER A 399 22.30 35.52 0.80
N GLY A 400 22.28 35.95 2.05
CA GLY A 400 21.09 35.89 2.90
C GLY A 400 20.86 34.54 3.60
N THR A 401 21.73 33.54 3.40
CA THR A 401 21.65 32.24 4.10
C THR A 401 22.84 32.04 5.06
N SER A 402 22.69 31.10 6.00
CA SER A 402 23.72 30.76 6.99
C SER A 402 23.88 29.25 7.10
N TYR A 403 25.10 28.77 7.39
CA TYR A 403 25.29 27.36 7.76
C TYR A 403 24.53 27.01 9.05
N GLY A 404 24.41 27.96 9.99
CA GLY A 404 23.71 27.75 11.25
C GLY A 404 22.23 27.42 11.10
N ASN A 405 21.61 27.87 10.02
CA ASN A 405 20.18 27.66 9.75
C ASN A 405 19.79 26.19 9.57
N VAL A 406 20.73 25.27 9.35
CA VAL A 406 20.40 23.84 9.24
C VAL A 406 20.33 23.11 10.58
N LYS A 407 20.46 23.85 11.68
CA LYS A 407 20.47 23.26 13.04
C LYS A 407 19.92 24.20 14.11
N ASP A 408 19.10 25.17 13.73
CA ASP A 408 18.54 26.16 14.67
C ASP A 408 17.12 25.76 15.15
N GLY A 409 16.56 24.69 14.61
CA GLY A 409 15.22 24.19 14.92
C GLY A 409 14.10 24.99 14.26
N ASP A 410 14.44 25.90 13.33
CA ASP A 410 13.48 26.75 12.62
C ASP A 410 13.45 26.39 11.13
N THR A 411 12.45 25.64 10.70
CA THR A 411 12.28 25.23 9.29
C THR A 411 11.94 26.37 8.34
N SER A 412 11.71 27.59 8.85
CA SER A 412 11.54 28.79 8.03
C SER A 412 12.86 29.38 7.57
N THR A 413 13.96 29.07 8.23
CA THR A 413 15.32 29.43 7.85
C THR A 413 15.98 28.28 7.04
N TYR A 414 17.03 28.58 6.26
CA TYR A 414 17.71 27.54 5.51
C TYR A 414 19.14 27.93 5.12
N TRP A 415 19.94 26.92 4.81
CA TRP A 415 21.17 27.06 4.05
C TRP A 415 20.93 26.72 2.57
N SER A 416 21.61 27.43 1.70
CA SER A 416 21.63 27.17 0.26
C SER A 416 23.06 27.36 -0.27
N PRO A 417 23.60 26.45 -1.10
CA PRO A 417 24.88 26.67 -1.77
C PRO A 417 24.77 27.75 -2.87
N ASN A 418 25.91 28.21 -3.37
CA ASN A 418 25.94 29.17 -4.51
C ASN A 418 25.66 28.51 -5.88
N SER A 419 25.41 27.21 -5.92
CA SER A 419 25.18 26.42 -7.15
C SER A 419 24.13 25.33 -6.92
N SER A 420 23.81 24.58 -7.97
CA SER A 420 22.91 23.40 -7.90
C SER A 420 23.50 22.22 -7.12
N THR A 421 24.76 22.29 -6.72
CA THR A 421 25.47 21.29 -5.90
C THR A 421 26.14 21.96 -4.72
N GLY A 422 26.42 21.19 -3.66
CA GLY A 422 27.09 21.71 -2.47
C GLY A 422 27.19 20.67 -1.37
N THR A 423 27.91 21.04 -0.31
CA THR A 423 28.10 20.19 0.87
C THR A 423 27.80 20.98 2.13
N ILE A 424 27.02 20.40 3.01
CA ILE A 424 26.77 20.91 4.37
C ILE A 424 27.20 19.85 5.38
N ASN A 425 27.84 20.24 6.46
CA ASN A 425 28.45 19.34 7.41
C ASN A 425 28.01 19.67 8.84
N ILE A 426 27.74 18.65 9.64
CA ILE A 426 27.67 18.75 11.11
C ILE A 426 28.99 18.20 11.68
N LYS A 427 29.66 18.97 12.55
CA LYS A 427 31.00 18.67 13.08
C LYS A 427 31.06 18.76 14.59
N ASN A 428 32.16 18.26 15.18
CA ASN A 428 32.38 18.19 16.63
C ASN A 428 31.36 17.23 17.32
N LEU A 429 30.88 16.24 16.61
CA LEU A 429 29.96 15.23 17.14
C LEU A 429 30.67 14.33 18.15
N ASN A 430 31.81 13.71 17.77
CA ASN A 430 32.63 12.83 18.62
C ASN A 430 31.80 11.76 19.34
N THR A 431 30.83 11.19 18.65
CA THR A 431 29.89 10.21 19.21
C THR A 431 29.44 9.22 18.13
N THR A 432 28.79 8.15 18.56
CA THR A 432 28.16 7.19 17.65
C THR A 432 26.83 7.74 17.15
N ILE A 433 26.60 7.66 15.84
CA ILE A 433 25.35 8.03 15.18
C ILE A 433 24.89 6.92 14.27
N ASN A 434 23.57 6.82 14.00
CA ASN A 434 23.00 5.83 13.08
C ASN A 434 21.84 6.38 12.23
N ALA A 435 21.48 7.66 12.41
CA ALA A 435 20.47 8.30 11.58
C ALA A 435 20.71 9.80 11.44
N VAL A 436 20.26 10.35 10.30
CA VAL A 436 20.15 11.79 10.09
C VAL A 436 18.82 12.11 9.42
N LYS A 437 18.32 13.34 9.65
CA LYS A 437 17.16 13.86 8.96
C LYS A 437 17.55 15.13 8.23
N ILE A 438 17.23 15.21 6.94
CA ILE A 438 17.45 16.37 6.09
C ILE A 438 16.10 16.93 5.71
N ILE A 439 15.83 18.17 6.07
CA ILE A 439 14.59 18.86 5.72
C ILE A 439 14.90 19.90 4.65
N GLU A 440 14.30 19.73 3.48
CA GLU A 440 14.32 20.77 2.44
C GLU A 440 13.34 21.89 2.80
N ALA A 441 13.73 23.15 2.63
CA ALA A 441 12.91 24.30 2.99
C ALA A 441 11.60 24.37 2.19
N SER A 442 10.60 25.05 2.74
CA SER A 442 9.31 25.28 2.08
C SER A 442 9.48 25.84 0.66
N GLY A 443 8.78 25.25 -0.30
CA GLY A 443 8.88 25.56 -1.73
C GLY A 443 10.16 25.06 -2.43
N ALA A 444 10.98 24.24 -1.77
CA ALA A 444 12.16 23.59 -2.35
C ALA A 444 12.16 22.06 -2.19
N GLN A 445 11.09 21.49 -1.65
CA GLN A 445 10.95 20.05 -1.45
C GLN A 445 11.03 19.28 -2.76
N GLY A 446 11.89 18.23 -2.78
CA GLY A 446 12.12 17.41 -3.97
C GLY A 446 13.04 18.07 -5.02
N ASN A 447 13.65 19.20 -4.72
CA ASN A 447 14.64 19.81 -5.61
C ASN A 447 15.94 19.02 -5.64
N ILE A 448 16.37 18.42 -4.54
CA ILE A 448 17.56 17.58 -4.48
C ILE A 448 17.23 16.22 -5.12
N THR A 449 17.92 15.90 -6.22
CA THR A 449 17.67 14.70 -7.03
C THR A 449 18.75 13.63 -6.91
N SER A 450 19.90 13.97 -6.29
CA SER A 450 20.94 13.01 -5.95
C SER A 450 21.80 13.55 -4.81
N TRP A 451 22.06 12.71 -3.83
CA TRP A 451 22.84 13.06 -2.64
C TRP A 451 23.67 11.90 -2.13
N SER A 452 24.68 12.22 -1.31
CA SER A 452 25.48 11.25 -0.56
C SER A 452 25.68 11.75 0.87
N LEU A 453 25.55 10.85 1.85
CA LEU A 453 25.92 11.09 3.24
C LEU A 453 27.28 10.44 3.50
N VAL A 454 28.25 11.20 3.96
CA VAL A 454 29.65 10.76 4.06
C VAL A 454 30.17 10.94 5.47
N ASN A 455 30.83 9.92 6.01
CA ASN A 455 31.71 10.06 7.16
C ASN A 455 32.93 10.90 6.72
N TYR A 456 33.01 12.14 7.15
CA TYR A 456 34.06 13.05 6.73
C TYR A 456 35.46 12.59 7.17
N ASP A 457 35.54 11.92 8.34
CA ASP A 457 36.82 11.53 8.94
C ASP A 457 37.52 10.42 8.14
N THR A 458 36.74 9.57 7.48
CA THR A 458 37.25 8.41 6.72
C THR A 458 37.01 8.51 5.21
N GLY A 459 36.17 9.44 4.76
CA GLY A 459 35.71 9.53 3.38
C GLY A 459 34.68 8.45 2.99
N THR A 460 34.23 7.62 3.92
CA THR A 460 33.31 6.53 3.65
C THR A 460 31.89 7.03 3.45
N THR A 461 31.25 6.64 2.36
CA THR A 461 29.82 6.90 2.14
C THR A 461 28.97 6.04 3.08
N LEU A 462 28.19 6.70 3.93
CA LEU A 462 27.28 6.06 4.88
C LEU A 462 25.94 5.69 4.21
N ALA A 463 25.45 6.56 3.34
CA ALA A 463 24.24 6.39 2.55
C ALA A 463 24.27 7.29 1.32
N ASN A 464 23.47 6.98 0.31
CA ASN A 464 23.25 7.84 -0.87
C ASN A 464 21.84 7.59 -1.44
N GLY A 465 21.35 8.49 -2.28
CA GLY A 465 20.02 8.35 -2.86
C GLY A 465 19.69 9.35 -3.93
N GLY A 466 18.46 9.24 -4.45
CA GLY A 466 17.84 10.18 -5.37
C GLY A 466 17.17 11.34 -4.64
N ALA A 467 15.82 11.30 -4.50
CA ALA A 467 15.12 12.25 -3.65
C ALA A 467 15.55 12.07 -2.17
N VAL A 468 15.53 13.16 -1.41
CA VAL A 468 15.87 13.11 0.02
C VAL A 468 14.74 12.42 0.79
N PRO A 469 15.00 11.28 1.45
CA PRO A 469 13.98 10.64 2.28
C PRO A 469 13.85 11.39 3.61
N ASN A 470 12.73 11.15 4.28
CA ASN A 470 12.45 11.77 5.57
C ASN A 470 13.53 11.54 6.63
N VAL A 471 13.99 10.30 6.75
CA VAL A 471 15.10 9.92 7.63
C VAL A 471 16.08 9.05 6.84
N ILE A 472 17.36 9.32 6.97
CA ILE A 472 18.45 8.54 6.40
C ILE A 472 19.06 7.70 7.53
N THR A 473 18.87 6.39 7.48
CA THR A 473 19.45 5.45 8.46
C THR A 473 20.67 4.73 7.90
N PHE A 474 21.61 4.39 8.76
CA PHE A 474 22.83 3.65 8.40
C PHE A 474 23.37 2.88 9.61
N SER A 475 24.32 1.98 9.38
CA SER A 475 24.99 1.26 10.48
C SER A 475 25.62 2.22 11.46
N SER A 476 25.46 1.96 12.77
CA SER A 476 26.05 2.79 13.82
C SER A 476 27.55 3.01 13.60
N VAL A 477 27.95 4.26 13.56
CA VAL A 477 29.35 4.68 13.33
C VAL A 477 29.74 5.79 14.30
N ASN A 478 30.93 5.66 14.89
CA ASN A 478 31.54 6.73 15.67
C ASN A 478 32.29 7.68 14.72
N LEU A 479 31.97 8.97 14.75
CA LEU A 479 32.60 9.97 13.90
C LEU A 479 32.59 11.36 14.57
N SER A 480 33.48 12.23 14.09
CA SER A 480 33.54 13.62 14.54
C SER A 480 32.76 14.57 13.62
N LYS A 481 32.62 14.18 12.33
CA LYS A 481 31.99 15.04 11.32
C LYS A 481 31.25 14.19 10.26
N VAL A 482 30.02 14.57 9.98
CA VAL A 482 29.20 13.98 8.91
C VAL A 482 28.88 15.03 7.86
N SER A 483 28.95 14.63 6.58
CA SER A 483 28.74 15.50 5.43
C SER A 483 27.51 15.06 4.65
N PHE A 484 26.59 15.96 4.38
CA PHE A 484 25.54 15.80 3.39
C PHE A 484 25.96 16.48 2.10
N VAL A 485 26.22 15.69 1.05
CA VAL A 485 26.71 16.13 -0.26
C VAL A 485 25.56 16.11 -1.24
N ILE A 486 25.22 17.25 -1.81
CA ILE A 486 24.22 17.38 -2.88
C ILE A 486 24.95 17.18 -4.21
N ASN A 487 24.71 16.06 -4.87
CA ASN A 487 25.33 15.67 -6.12
C ASN A 487 24.59 16.28 -7.34
N SER A 488 23.26 16.41 -7.28
CA SER A 488 22.44 17.08 -8.29
C SER A 488 21.14 17.61 -7.71
N SER A 489 20.59 18.66 -8.33
CA SER A 489 19.28 19.23 -7.99
C SER A 489 18.61 19.84 -9.23
N ASN A 490 17.27 19.89 -9.25
CA ASN A 490 16.48 20.48 -10.33
C ASN A 490 16.50 22.02 -10.32
N SER A 491 16.73 22.63 -9.15
CA SER A 491 16.90 24.07 -8.94
C SER A 491 17.85 24.30 -7.77
N THR A 492 18.12 25.55 -7.41
CA THR A 492 18.99 25.86 -6.26
C THR A 492 18.46 25.18 -4.99
N PRO A 493 19.21 24.24 -4.41
CA PRO A 493 18.75 23.50 -3.24
C PRO A 493 18.73 24.37 -1.99
N ARG A 494 17.78 24.12 -1.09
CA ARG A 494 17.62 24.81 0.19
C ARG A 494 17.40 23.77 1.29
N VAL A 495 18.32 23.65 2.20
CA VAL A 495 18.25 22.76 3.35
C VAL A 495 17.87 23.57 4.60
N ALA A 496 16.69 23.33 5.15
CA ALA A 496 16.22 23.97 6.37
C ALA A 496 16.86 23.32 7.61
N GLU A 497 16.84 21.98 7.72
CA GLU A 497 17.42 21.28 8.86
C GLU A 497 18.30 20.10 8.45
N PHE A 498 19.37 19.89 9.20
CA PHE A 498 20.24 18.71 9.18
C PHE A 498 20.36 18.18 10.61
N GLU A 499 19.44 17.33 10.98
CA GLU A 499 19.37 16.73 12.29
C GLU A 499 20.22 15.45 12.36
N VAL A 500 20.81 15.13 13.51
CA VAL A 500 21.69 13.97 13.70
C VAL A 500 21.29 13.21 14.96
N TYR A 501 21.22 11.87 14.87
CA TYR A 501 20.70 11.03 15.95
C TYR A 501 21.57 9.81 16.26
N ASN A 502 21.58 9.45 17.54
CA ASN A 502 22.12 8.20 18.07
C ASN A 502 20.98 7.37 18.68
N GLY A 503 20.87 6.10 18.32
CA GLY A 503 19.85 5.22 18.91
C GLY A 503 18.49 5.30 18.25
N TYR A 504 18.44 5.64 16.95
CA TYR A 504 17.20 5.45 16.17
C TYR A 504 16.80 3.97 16.23
N ASN A 505 15.78 3.69 17.03
CA ASN A 505 15.17 2.37 17.13
C ASN A 505 13.85 2.39 16.35
N ASP A 506 13.83 1.75 15.23
CA ASP A 506 12.61 1.51 14.46
C ASP A 506 11.77 0.42 15.16
N SER A 507 11.07 0.81 16.24
CA SER A 507 10.11 -0.08 16.89
C SER A 507 8.72 0.16 16.32
N GLY A 508 8.47 -0.37 15.13
CA GLY A 508 7.11 -0.49 14.60
C GLY A 508 6.84 0.07 13.22
N SER A 509 7.67 -0.19 12.24
CA SER A 509 7.24 -0.14 10.84
C SER A 509 8.07 -1.13 10.02
N SER A 510 7.44 -1.84 9.10
CA SER A 510 8.14 -2.69 8.11
C SER A 510 9.28 -1.89 7.50
N VAL A 511 10.50 -2.19 7.93
CA VAL A 511 11.69 -1.64 7.29
C VAL A 511 11.70 -2.15 5.87
N THR A 512 11.41 -1.30 4.89
CA THR A 512 12.05 -1.44 3.61
C THR A 512 13.53 -1.10 3.84
N ASN A 513 14.30 -2.06 4.36
CA ASN A 513 15.74 -2.03 4.24
C ASN A 513 16.03 -2.03 2.75
N THR A 514 16.20 -0.87 2.14
CA THR A 514 16.65 -0.77 0.76
C THR A 514 18.10 -1.22 0.77
N LEU A 515 18.34 -2.44 0.33
CA LEU A 515 19.69 -2.96 0.20
C LEU A 515 20.44 -2.09 -0.80
N VAL A 516 21.46 -1.39 -0.34
CA VAL A 516 22.27 -0.50 -1.19
C VAL A 516 23.07 -1.35 -2.16
N ASN A 517 23.08 -1.01 -3.45
CA ASN A 517 23.91 -1.68 -4.44
C ASN A 517 25.38 -1.72 -4.01
N GLY A 518 26.03 -2.84 -4.16
CA GLY A 518 27.43 -2.99 -3.76
C GLY A 518 27.91 -4.42 -3.70
N VAL A 519 29.16 -4.60 -3.30
CA VAL A 519 29.80 -5.90 -3.12
C VAL A 519 29.64 -6.32 -1.65
N TYR A 520 29.17 -7.54 -1.44
CA TYR A 520 28.88 -8.07 -0.12
C TYR A 520 29.47 -9.47 0.08
N ARG A 521 29.90 -9.73 1.30
CA ARG A 521 29.97 -11.08 1.85
C ARG A 521 28.57 -11.46 2.33
N VAL A 522 28.06 -12.63 1.93
CA VAL A 522 26.76 -13.17 2.32
C VAL A 522 26.99 -14.32 3.29
N THR A 523 26.60 -14.15 4.55
CA THR A 523 26.95 -15.05 5.65
C THR A 523 25.69 -15.72 6.23
N PRO A 524 25.50 -17.05 6.09
CA PRO A 524 24.43 -17.77 6.78
C PRO A 524 24.57 -17.66 8.30
N LYS A 525 23.49 -17.31 9.00
CA LYS A 525 23.50 -17.05 10.44
C LYS A 525 23.93 -18.26 11.27
N HIS A 526 23.41 -19.44 10.93
CA HIS A 526 23.63 -20.67 11.72
C HIS A 526 25.09 -21.15 11.69
N SER A 527 25.85 -20.81 10.64
CA SER A 527 27.22 -21.35 10.43
C SER A 527 28.32 -20.28 10.50
N ALA A 528 27.95 -18.99 10.36
CA ALA A 528 28.88 -17.86 10.24
C ALA A 528 29.91 -17.99 9.09
N LYS A 529 29.67 -18.90 8.13
CA LYS A 529 30.51 -19.10 6.93
C LYS A 529 30.18 -18.02 5.87
N SER A 530 30.63 -18.17 4.66
CA SER A 530 30.31 -17.32 3.54
C SER A 530 29.67 -18.13 2.43
N LEU A 531 28.72 -17.58 1.67
CA LEU A 531 28.40 -18.16 0.37
C LEU A 531 29.68 -18.17 -0.48
N ASP A 532 29.84 -19.20 -1.30
CA ASP A 532 31.02 -19.49 -2.07
C ASP A 532 30.65 -20.12 -3.41
N VAL A 533 31.28 -19.65 -4.48
CA VAL A 533 31.22 -20.34 -5.77
C VAL A 533 32.18 -21.52 -5.78
N ALA A 534 31.66 -22.73 -5.81
CA ALA A 534 32.45 -23.95 -5.75
C ALA A 534 33.63 -23.93 -6.73
N ASN A 535 34.85 -24.22 -6.20
CA ASN A 535 36.11 -24.19 -6.97
C ASN A 535 36.40 -22.84 -7.66
N CYS A 536 35.79 -21.74 -7.23
CA CYS A 536 35.92 -20.43 -7.86
C CYS A 536 35.62 -20.46 -9.37
N ALA A 537 34.72 -21.34 -9.80
CA ALA A 537 34.40 -21.54 -11.21
C ALA A 537 33.59 -20.35 -11.77
N ASN A 538 33.74 -20.10 -13.08
CA ASN A 538 33.01 -19.03 -13.79
C ASN A 538 32.11 -19.57 -14.92
N SER A 539 31.85 -20.88 -14.94
CA SER A 539 31.00 -21.54 -15.93
C SER A 539 29.54 -21.60 -15.49
N ASN A 540 28.63 -21.77 -16.45
CA ASN A 540 27.22 -22.09 -16.16
C ASN A 540 27.12 -23.42 -15.44
N GLY A 541 26.27 -23.48 -14.41
CA GLY A 541 26.11 -24.67 -13.56
C GLY A 541 27.10 -24.75 -12.40
N ALA A 542 28.05 -23.81 -12.25
CA ALA A 542 28.94 -23.79 -11.08
C ALA A 542 28.07 -23.65 -9.80
N ASN A 543 28.26 -24.58 -8.87
CA ASN A 543 27.44 -24.69 -7.69
C ASN A 543 27.73 -23.57 -6.69
N ILE A 544 26.70 -23.17 -5.93
CA ILE A 544 26.85 -22.27 -4.78
C ILE A 544 26.69 -23.09 -3.50
N SER A 545 27.66 -22.95 -2.61
CA SER A 545 27.66 -23.59 -1.30
C SER A 545 28.10 -22.57 -0.23
N GLN A 546 28.13 -23.00 1.02
CA GLN A 546 28.82 -22.22 2.04
C GLN A 546 30.25 -22.75 2.24
N TRP A 547 31.18 -21.84 2.55
CA TRP A 547 32.58 -22.18 2.84
C TRP A 547 33.17 -21.24 3.90
N SER A 548 34.24 -21.71 4.55
CA SER A 548 35.03 -20.86 5.45
C SER A 548 35.50 -19.59 4.71
N TRP A 549 35.44 -18.43 5.34
CA TRP A 549 35.82 -17.17 4.72
C TRP A 549 37.30 -17.10 4.34
N LEU A 550 37.59 -16.97 3.07
CA LEU A 550 38.93 -16.87 2.50
C LEU A 550 39.24 -15.49 1.91
N ASN A 551 38.25 -14.57 1.93
CA ASN A 551 38.34 -13.20 1.39
C ASN A 551 38.73 -13.14 -0.12
N ASN A 552 38.35 -14.14 -0.89
CA ASN A 552 38.56 -14.17 -2.34
C ASN A 552 37.30 -13.68 -3.10
N ASP A 553 37.45 -13.44 -4.42
CA ASP A 553 36.38 -12.90 -5.25
C ASP A 553 35.20 -13.87 -5.50
N CYS A 554 35.38 -15.17 -5.22
CA CYS A 554 34.36 -16.20 -5.32
C CYS A 554 33.39 -16.18 -4.13
N GLN A 555 33.73 -15.47 -3.06
CA GLN A 555 32.95 -15.29 -1.84
C GLN A 555 32.40 -13.88 -1.69
N LYS A 556 32.62 -13.02 -2.70
CA LYS A 556 32.12 -11.65 -2.76
C LYS A 556 31.07 -11.55 -3.85
N PHE A 557 29.93 -11.02 -3.52
CA PHE A 557 28.78 -10.93 -4.42
C PHE A 557 28.37 -9.48 -4.63
N ASN A 558 28.38 -9.03 -5.88
CA ASN A 558 27.81 -7.76 -6.25
C ASN A 558 26.28 -7.89 -6.30
N ILE A 559 25.60 -7.17 -5.43
CA ILE A 559 24.15 -7.11 -5.36
C ILE A 559 23.73 -5.77 -5.98
N SER A 560 22.92 -5.82 -7.03
CA SER A 560 22.44 -4.63 -7.76
C SER A 560 20.94 -4.70 -7.99
N THR A 561 20.25 -3.59 -7.76
CA THR A 561 18.80 -3.51 -7.99
C THR A 561 18.46 -3.64 -9.47
N VAL A 562 17.35 -4.32 -9.75
CA VAL A 562 16.77 -4.47 -11.09
C VAL A 562 15.60 -3.48 -11.27
N ASP A 563 14.71 -3.39 -10.26
CA ASP A 563 13.49 -2.57 -10.34
C ASP A 563 13.08 -1.94 -8.98
N GLY A 564 14.02 -1.77 -8.06
CA GLY A 564 13.80 -1.19 -6.73
C GLY A 564 13.38 -2.22 -5.66
N ILE A 565 12.80 -3.36 -6.03
CA ILE A 565 12.42 -4.46 -5.11
C ILE A 565 13.31 -5.67 -5.34
N TRP A 566 13.53 -6.02 -6.60
CA TRP A 566 14.27 -7.20 -7.02
C TRP A 566 15.72 -6.86 -7.36
N HIS A 567 16.62 -7.76 -7.03
CA HIS A 567 18.04 -7.60 -7.19
C HIS A 567 18.65 -8.77 -7.98
N ARG A 568 19.68 -8.46 -8.74
CA ARG A 568 20.62 -9.41 -9.28
C ARG A 568 21.73 -9.64 -8.25
N ILE A 569 22.15 -10.88 -8.08
CA ILE A 569 23.29 -11.29 -7.24
C ILE A 569 24.32 -11.93 -8.15
N SER A 570 25.50 -11.32 -8.30
CA SER A 570 26.58 -11.77 -9.19
C SER A 570 27.88 -11.90 -8.40
N PRO A 571 28.59 -13.02 -8.45
CA PRO A 571 29.90 -13.11 -7.80
C PRO A 571 30.93 -12.24 -8.52
N VAL A 572 31.89 -11.69 -7.78
CA VAL A 572 32.93 -10.79 -8.32
C VAL A 572 33.82 -11.50 -9.33
N ASN A 573 34.14 -12.80 -9.11
CA ASN A 573 34.92 -13.58 -10.05
C ASN A 573 34.22 -13.89 -11.39
N ALA A 574 32.88 -13.71 -11.45
CA ALA A 574 32.10 -14.00 -12.66
C ALA A 574 30.99 -12.94 -12.88
N PRO A 575 31.32 -11.67 -13.17
CA PRO A 575 30.36 -10.55 -13.16
C PRO A 575 29.30 -10.62 -14.25
N SER A 576 29.49 -11.40 -15.32
CA SER A 576 28.46 -11.64 -16.35
C SER A 576 27.42 -12.68 -15.96
N LYS A 577 27.64 -13.39 -14.87
CA LYS A 577 26.73 -14.40 -14.31
C LYS A 577 25.83 -13.81 -13.23
N GLY A 578 24.81 -14.59 -12.86
CA GLY A 578 23.98 -14.34 -11.69
C GLY A 578 23.74 -15.65 -10.95
N LEU A 579 23.34 -15.57 -9.68
CA LEU A 579 22.74 -16.72 -9.02
C LEU A 579 21.45 -17.06 -9.75
N ASP A 580 21.20 -18.35 -9.91
CA ASP A 580 20.14 -18.90 -10.75
C ASP A 580 19.53 -20.11 -10.04
N VAL A 581 18.20 -20.09 -9.88
CA VAL A 581 17.50 -21.29 -9.44
C VAL A 581 17.40 -22.24 -10.62
N ALA A 582 18.06 -23.39 -10.50
CA ALA A 582 18.24 -24.35 -11.58
C ALA A 582 16.91 -24.76 -12.27
N ALA A 583 16.96 -24.81 -13.60
CA ALA A 583 15.83 -25.21 -14.45
C ALA A 583 14.56 -24.35 -14.24
N ASN A 584 14.69 -23.11 -13.77
CA ASN A 584 13.54 -22.21 -13.48
C ASN A 584 12.52 -22.87 -12.51
N SER A 585 13.03 -23.69 -11.60
CA SER A 585 12.23 -24.51 -10.69
C SER A 585 11.50 -23.67 -9.64
N THR A 586 10.28 -24.08 -9.29
CA THR A 586 9.47 -23.48 -8.23
C THR A 586 9.25 -24.41 -7.03
N VAL A 587 9.97 -25.55 -6.96
CA VAL A 587 9.81 -26.53 -5.89
C VAL A 587 10.93 -26.44 -4.84
N ASN A 588 10.63 -26.90 -3.62
CA ASN A 588 11.62 -27.05 -2.55
C ASN A 588 12.77 -27.98 -2.96
N GLY A 589 13.98 -27.64 -2.54
CA GLY A 589 15.17 -28.40 -2.82
C GLY A 589 15.82 -28.12 -4.18
N ALA A 590 15.28 -27.20 -4.98
CA ALA A 590 15.92 -26.83 -6.23
C ALA A 590 17.24 -26.10 -5.95
N ASN A 591 18.28 -26.54 -6.67
CA ASN A 591 19.65 -26.06 -6.50
C ASN A 591 19.80 -24.60 -6.95
N ILE A 592 20.70 -23.88 -6.30
CA ILE A 592 21.13 -22.55 -6.73
C ILE A 592 22.56 -22.63 -7.25
N ALA A 593 22.73 -22.21 -8.51
CA ALA A 593 24.00 -22.28 -9.22
C ALA A 593 24.27 -20.96 -9.96
N LEU A 594 25.45 -20.82 -10.56
CA LEU A 594 25.73 -19.72 -11.48
C LEU A 594 25.15 -20.00 -12.86
N TYR A 595 24.59 -18.97 -13.46
CA TYR A 595 24.20 -19.01 -14.88
C TYR A 595 24.42 -17.65 -15.56
N THR A 596 24.54 -17.63 -16.88
CA THR A 596 24.58 -16.36 -17.62
C THR A 596 23.34 -15.56 -17.28
N TYR A 597 23.52 -14.32 -16.84
CA TYR A 597 22.39 -13.47 -16.47
C TYR A 597 21.58 -13.05 -17.70
N THR A 598 20.32 -13.40 -17.73
CA THR A 598 19.38 -13.09 -18.81
C THR A 598 18.24 -12.14 -18.37
N GLY A 599 18.16 -11.84 -17.08
CA GLY A 599 17.05 -11.07 -16.51
C GLY A 599 15.80 -11.89 -16.25
N SER A 600 15.85 -13.22 -16.32
CA SER A 600 14.75 -14.12 -15.98
C SER A 600 14.45 -14.09 -14.48
N TYR A 601 13.20 -14.35 -14.08
CA TYR A 601 12.73 -14.23 -12.69
C TYR A 601 13.41 -15.21 -11.73
N ASN A 602 13.85 -16.38 -12.19
CA ASN A 602 14.65 -17.32 -11.38
C ASN A 602 16.07 -16.81 -11.05
N GLN A 603 16.49 -15.68 -11.67
CA GLN A 603 17.77 -15.01 -11.43
C GLN A 603 17.62 -13.69 -10.65
N GLN A 604 16.42 -13.41 -10.14
CA GLN A 604 16.13 -12.19 -9.42
C GLN A 604 15.64 -12.50 -8.00
N PHE A 605 16.11 -11.71 -7.03
CA PHE A 605 15.91 -11.99 -5.62
C PHE A 605 15.53 -10.72 -4.86
N ARG A 606 14.59 -10.84 -3.91
CA ARG A 606 14.32 -9.78 -2.94
C ARG A 606 14.89 -10.12 -1.57
N PHE A 607 15.18 -9.08 -0.84
CA PHE A 607 15.74 -9.17 0.51
C PHE A 607 14.69 -8.77 1.51
N GLN A 608 14.24 -9.68 2.34
CA GLN A 608 13.29 -9.46 3.41
C GLN A 608 14.00 -9.43 4.76
N ALA A 609 13.76 -8.41 5.57
CA ALA A 609 14.31 -8.35 6.92
C ALA A 609 13.90 -9.57 7.76
N ALA A 610 14.86 -10.15 8.46
CA ALA A 610 14.68 -11.34 9.30
C ALA A 610 15.26 -11.16 10.71
N GLY A 611 15.20 -9.93 11.23
CA GLY A 611 15.79 -9.47 12.47
C GLY A 611 16.93 -8.48 12.22
N THR A 612 17.46 -7.88 13.28
CA THR A 612 18.50 -6.84 13.20
C THR A 612 19.72 -7.33 12.39
N GLY A 613 19.99 -6.68 11.24
CA GLY A 613 21.10 -6.98 10.35
C GLY A 613 21.00 -8.32 9.61
N LYS A 614 19.84 -8.96 9.61
CA LYS A 614 19.62 -10.29 9.00
C LYS A 614 18.54 -10.23 7.94
N TRP A 615 18.72 -11.04 6.90
CA TRP A 615 17.91 -11.07 5.71
C TRP A 615 17.48 -12.49 5.34
N ARG A 616 16.27 -12.63 4.84
CA ARG A 616 15.90 -13.74 3.94
C ARG A 616 16.09 -13.28 2.52
N ILE A 617 16.64 -14.13 1.69
CA ILE A 617 16.84 -13.89 0.27
C ILE A 617 15.84 -14.76 -0.47
N ILE A 618 14.91 -14.15 -1.18
CA ILE A 618 13.73 -14.80 -1.73
C ILE A 618 13.75 -14.68 -3.25
N ASN A 619 13.60 -15.80 -3.94
CA ASN A 619 13.60 -15.86 -5.40
C ASN A 619 12.29 -15.29 -5.99
N ARG A 620 12.37 -14.51 -7.08
CA ARG A 620 11.23 -13.89 -7.74
C ARG A 620 10.28 -14.87 -8.42
N ASN A 621 10.82 -15.98 -8.95
CA ASN A 621 10.00 -16.95 -9.69
C ASN A 621 9.24 -17.91 -8.77
N SER A 622 9.85 -18.29 -7.65
CA SER A 622 9.34 -19.35 -6.77
C SER A 622 8.77 -18.83 -5.45
N GLU A 623 9.09 -17.61 -5.05
CA GLU A 623 8.83 -17.05 -3.72
C GLU A 623 9.41 -17.89 -2.57
N LEU A 624 10.37 -18.76 -2.88
CA LEU A 624 11.09 -19.58 -1.90
C LEU A 624 12.36 -18.87 -1.42
N CYS A 625 12.77 -19.19 -0.19
CA CYS A 625 13.95 -18.62 0.47
C CYS A 625 15.23 -19.40 0.11
N PHE A 626 16.35 -18.70 0.06
CA PHE A 626 17.66 -19.33 0.16
C PHE A 626 17.73 -20.17 1.44
N ASP A 627 18.25 -21.38 1.32
CA ASP A 627 18.34 -22.35 2.40
C ASP A 627 19.66 -23.11 2.30
N ILE A 628 20.41 -23.17 3.39
CA ILE A 628 21.56 -24.06 3.47
C ILE A 628 21.05 -25.45 3.82
N GLU A 629 21.26 -26.38 2.92
CA GLU A 629 20.73 -27.75 2.94
C GLU A 629 20.89 -28.43 4.30
N GLY A 630 19.77 -28.84 4.88
CA GLY A 630 19.74 -29.62 6.11
C GLY A 630 20.32 -28.90 7.33
N ASN A 631 20.42 -27.58 7.34
CA ASN A 631 21.00 -26.77 8.42
C ASN A 631 22.45 -27.20 8.78
N LYS A 632 23.19 -27.72 7.78
CA LYS A 632 24.58 -28.18 7.94
C LYS A 632 25.50 -26.98 8.13
N ALA A 633 26.46 -27.08 9.08
CA ALA A 633 27.42 -26.02 9.38
C ALA A 633 28.82 -26.26 8.78
N ASN A 634 29.05 -27.36 8.04
CA ASN A 634 30.34 -27.69 7.42
C ASN A 634 30.57 -26.94 6.10
N ASP A 635 31.83 -26.84 5.68
CA ASP A 635 32.21 -26.38 4.36
C ASP A 635 31.64 -27.32 3.28
N GLY A 636 31.18 -26.72 2.17
CA GLY A 636 30.58 -27.42 1.05
C GLY A 636 29.08 -27.72 1.22
N ALA A 637 28.44 -27.32 2.33
CA ALA A 637 26.97 -27.46 2.44
C ALA A 637 26.28 -26.62 1.36
N ASN A 638 25.36 -27.28 0.65
CA ASN A 638 24.76 -26.74 -0.56
C ASN A 638 23.79 -25.58 -0.29
N LEU A 639 23.73 -24.60 -1.20
CA LEU A 639 22.69 -23.60 -1.23
C LEU A 639 21.58 -24.06 -2.17
N LEU A 640 20.36 -24.08 -1.67
CA LEU A 640 19.15 -24.42 -2.42
C LEU A 640 18.02 -23.45 -2.07
N GLN A 641 16.88 -23.57 -2.70
CA GLN A 641 15.67 -22.86 -2.27
C GLN A 641 14.74 -23.78 -1.47
N TRP A 642 14.08 -23.22 -0.46
CA TRP A 642 13.08 -23.93 0.35
C TRP A 642 11.98 -23.00 0.83
N THR A 643 10.82 -23.56 1.21
CA THR A 643 9.74 -22.79 1.84
C THR A 643 10.28 -21.95 2.99
N CYS A 644 9.96 -20.64 2.97
CA CYS A 644 10.44 -19.72 3.98
C CYS A 644 9.88 -20.06 5.36
N SER A 645 10.74 -20.15 6.37
CA SER A 645 10.38 -20.46 7.75
C SER A 645 10.88 -19.39 8.71
N ALA A 646 10.00 -18.86 9.54
CA ALA A 646 10.30 -17.72 10.42
C ALA A 646 11.44 -18.00 11.42
N GLY A 647 11.58 -19.23 11.91
CA GLY A 647 12.60 -19.62 12.91
C GLY A 647 13.89 -20.22 12.33
N SER A 648 13.98 -20.46 11.02
CA SER A 648 15.09 -21.20 10.42
C SER A 648 16.32 -20.33 10.21
N GLU A 649 17.37 -20.54 11.02
CA GLU A 649 18.60 -19.75 10.95
C GLU A 649 19.44 -20.04 9.69
N ASN A 650 19.30 -21.22 9.06
CA ASN A 650 19.89 -21.56 7.78
C ASN A 650 19.26 -20.84 6.58
N GLN A 651 18.15 -20.13 6.80
CA GLN A 651 17.49 -19.23 5.85
C GLN A 651 17.70 -17.74 6.17
N MET A 652 18.51 -17.44 7.19
CA MET A 652 18.86 -16.08 7.57
C MET A 652 20.31 -15.77 7.21
N PHE A 653 20.53 -14.63 6.57
CA PHE A 653 21.84 -14.22 6.07
C PHE A 653 22.20 -12.83 6.57
N GLU A 654 23.45 -12.66 6.97
CA GLU A 654 24.05 -11.36 7.24
C GLU A 654 24.78 -10.87 5.99
N LEU A 655 24.65 -9.59 5.68
CA LEU A 655 25.30 -8.95 4.54
C LEU A 655 26.35 -7.98 5.05
N THR A 656 27.62 -8.32 4.83
CA THR A 656 28.75 -7.46 5.19
C THR A 656 29.35 -6.86 3.93
N ARG A 657 29.27 -5.54 3.80
CA ARG A 657 29.81 -4.82 2.63
C ARG A 657 31.32 -4.97 2.57
N GLN A 658 31.85 -5.20 1.35
CA GLN A 658 33.27 -5.40 1.06
C GLN A 658 33.87 -4.18 0.37
#